data_c15f5f2ee990fef89d74dab1f7a965c4
#
_entry.id   c15f5f2ee990fef89d74dab1f7a965c4
#
_cell.length_a   1.000
_cell.length_b   1.000
_cell.length_c   1.000
_cell.angle_alpha   90.00
_cell.angle_beta   90.00
_cell.angle_gamma   90.00
#
_symmetry.space_group_name_H-M   'P 1'
#
loop_
_entity.id
_entity.type
_entity.pdbx_description
1 polymer ?
#
loop_
_entity_poly.entity_id
_entity_poly.type
_entity_poly.pdbx_seq_one_letter_code
_entity_poly.pdbx_strand_id
1 'polypeptide(L)'
;MKRAVAALLLIALLLPMTLAGCGPDRGQGSVVCRQFIQYLAEQNFDAAYNLIAPDLQKEEPPETAKPTKAPTPGPGETAVPTAEPTSTPLPTAEPTAEPAGNTNHRMTRTEFKKKYTDIFEAMELTAITSQIISEVNGTLNASVVYRMAYLTNKAGNLIFDFTVNSEYHEGWVVMWDPSLIFPNMEWGDTMLVGTNYPDRGEIFDAEGILLAENVPAVTVYCIPSKIQLKDGGKAVTDVKTLFKAEDKQLTPDQLLEKELYVPFEQAVAAVPELELTEADVRNCLARTFRDFCKLAVLYPDEMNPELEARLLTIPGVGVDSNNYGTLRQYPYGTSLAHLLGYAGIIQKEYLNHYSMENGILKENKEWLFVLDENGNKVNDPNYDGDSWLGYAGLESQYEEQLRGKKGSFAYIQGKGGQVKQILFNVPAVDGQDLHLTIKINLQRRTEEVIRNIVYDDSISGTVIVMNPTTGAVEAMVSFPGYDPNAFSRGDMDDEAWSDMEKDPKTPLLNRAIQGLYPPGSTFKPLVAITGLESGNMTLDWAFPEEQEHLKGTDTIWNPTKGTLIPESGVTKVTRTWSTNRRGPMNMKNCMIQSDNIYFAYLGMKIGWSTLKRYLSGMGMGEAVPFDLPTQKSQIKNTGDGEKAASEETMDLLAMTGYGQGELLLTPLQLASYISAFRNGGVVYQPYVIQSIWQEQGTDYVEVSHHEDTVWKEICSKNTASEILDMLEGVVEPPSTMGKQPWTNAQTGKREHWGGYGTGRFLSVLRTYKCAGKTGTAELAKKFNAKDADKELAWFVAFRSSKYVEDGHGETEQLDPKEDRLVLVMLEIDMTRQVDEWTQMKFLIAQALLKDDSLTKSPTTKNCIVEETTATGTDA
;
A
#
# COMPACT_ATOMS: atom_id res chain seq x y z
N MET A 1 -43.24 -2.53 -2.45
CA MET A 1 -44.21 -1.71 -1.73
C MET A 1 -43.98 -0.18 -1.83
N LYS A 2 -42.85 0.32 -2.33
CA LYS A 2 -42.58 1.77 -2.49
C LYS A 2 -43.09 2.38 -3.81
N ARG A 3 -43.50 1.58 -4.80
CA ARG A 3 -44.11 2.08 -6.07
C ARG A 3 -45.62 2.30 -6.03
N ALA A 4 -46.28 1.84 -4.97
CA ALA A 4 -47.73 1.99 -4.84
C ALA A 4 -48.18 3.27 -4.11
N VAL A 5 -47.30 3.95 -3.43
CA VAL A 5 -47.63 5.22 -2.71
C VAL A 5 -47.52 6.46 -3.61
N ALA A 6 -46.66 6.40 -4.63
CA ALA A 6 -46.53 7.50 -5.61
C ALA A 6 -47.75 7.59 -6.57
N ALA A 7 -48.44 6.48 -6.79
CA ALA A 7 -49.59 6.44 -7.71
C ALA A 7 -50.91 6.93 -7.09
N LEU A 8 -51.02 7.04 -5.78
CA LEU A 8 -52.27 7.43 -5.11
C LEU A 8 -52.38 8.95 -4.86
N LEU A 9 -51.31 9.71 -5.01
CA LEU A 9 -51.34 11.21 -4.98
C LEU A 9 -51.63 11.86 -6.33
N LEU A 10 -51.62 11.08 -7.42
CA LEU A 10 -51.80 11.55 -8.79
C LEU A 10 -53.27 11.64 -9.26
N ILE A 11 -54.23 11.18 -8.49
CA ILE A 11 -55.65 11.05 -8.92
C ILE A 11 -56.54 12.23 -8.43
N ALA A 12 -56.02 13.14 -7.60
CA ALA A 12 -56.85 14.21 -7.01
C ALA A 12 -56.85 15.55 -7.78
N LEU A 13 -56.22 15.66 -8.96
CA LEU A 13 -56.04 16.94 -9.67
C LEU A 13 -56.49 16.94 -11.14
N LEU A 14 -57.39 16.04 -11.57
CA LEU A 14 -58.02 16.09 -12.87
C LEU A 14 -59.51 16.43 -12.73
N LEU A 15 -59.82 17.73 -12.67
CA LEU A 15 -61.13 18.25 -12.98
C LEU A 15 -61.04 19.05 -14.27
N PRO A 16 -61.93 18.84 -15.26
CA PRO A 16 -61.85 19.50 -16.54
C PRO A 16 -62.38 20.94 -16.45
N MET A 17 -61.60 21.91 -16.96
CA MET A 17 -62.07 23.27 -17.24
C MET A 17 -62.71 23.30 -18.62
N THR A 18 -64.01 23.44 -18.67
CA THR A 18 -64.69 24.15 -19.79
C THR A 18 -65.40 25.30 -19.18
N LEU A 19 -64.99 26.54 -19.61
CA LEU A 19 -65.89 27.73 -19.82
C LEU A 19 -65.06 28.89 -20.38
N ALA A 20 -65.43 29.30 -21.58
CA ALA A 20 -64.91 30.49 -22.23
C ALA A 20 -65.43 31.73 -21.57
N GLY A 21 -64.56 32.57 -21.07
CA GLY A 21 -64.80 33.94 -20.64
C GLY A 21 -63.64 34.80 -21.12
N CYS A 22 -63.86 35.79 -21.93
CA CYS A 22 -62.83 36.73 -22.40
C CYS A 22 -62.32 37.62 -21.28
N GLY A 23 -61.18 37.23 -20.73
CA GLY A 23 -60.39 38.00 -19.78
C GLY A 23 -59.52 37.08 -18.96
N PRO A 24 -58.30 37.50 -18.44
CA PRO A 24 -57.44 36.67 -17.59
C PRO A 24 -58.17 36.36 -16.29
N ASP A 25 -58.46 35.10 -16.08
CA ASP A 25 -59.06 34.59 -14.82
C ASP A 25 -58.07 34.75 -13.65
N ARG A 26 -58.55 35.37 -12.57
CA ARG A 26 -57.79 35.45 -11.32
C ARG A 26 -57.52 34.06 -10.81
N GLY A 27 -56.22 33.70 -10.66
CA GLY A 27 -55.77 32.40 -10.19
C GLY A 27 -55.13 31.52 -11.25
N GLN A 28 -55.28 31.81 -12.56
CA GLN A 28 -54.60 31.03 -13.60
C GLN A 28 -53.09 31.26 -13.61
N GLY A 29 -52.61 32.46 -13.23
CA GLY A 29 -51.18 32.76 -13.13
C GLY A 29 -50.44 31.86 -12.15
N SER A 30 -51.00 31.62 -10.98
CA SER A 30 -50.43 30.70 -9.99
C SER A 30 -50.49 29.24 -10.43
N VAL A 31 -51.46 28.88 -11.29
CA VAL A 31 -51.52 27.51 -11.87
C VAL A 31 -50.33 27.28 -12.79
N VAL A 32 -49.97 28.26 -13.62
CA VAL A 32 -48.81 28.16 -14.51
C VAL A 32 -47.49 28.09 -13.72
N CYS A 33 -47.35 28.87 -12.64
CA CYS A 33 -46.20 28.73 -11.72
C CYS A 33 -46.11 27.30 -11.13
N ARG A 34 -47.24 26.70 -10.74
CA ARG A 34 -47.25 25.32 -10.22
C ARG A 34 -46.85 24.28 -11.27
N GLN A 35 -47.36 24.44 -12.49
CA GLN A 35 -47.00 23.55 -13.61
C GLN A 35 -45.53 23.66 -13.95
N PHE A 36 -44.96 24.86 -13.93
CA PHE A 36 -43.52 25.06 -14.15
C PHE A 36 -42.67 24.30 -13.11
N ILE A 37 -42.96 24.47 -11.82
CA ILE A 37 -42.24 23.76 -10.75
C ILE A 37 -42.45 22.25 -10.82
N GLN A 38 -43.65 21.80 -11.18
CA GLN A 38 -43.92 20.38 -11.40
C GLN A 38 -43.08 19.83 -12.54
N TYR A 39 -42.98 20.51 -13.68
CA TYR A 39 -42.14 20.06 -14.79
C TYR A 39 -40.65 20.05 -14.45
N LEU A 40 -40.17 20.98 -13.62
CA LEU A 40 -38.79 20.94 -13.12
C LEU A 40 -38.57 19.73 -12.22
N ALA A 41 -39.52 19.42 -11.32
CA ALA A 41 -39.45 18.27 -10.45
C ALA A 41 -39.47 16.91 -11.19
N GLU A 42 -40.23 16.88 -12.31
CA GLU A 42 -40.31 15.75 -13.23
C GLU A 42 -39.14 15.73 -14.24
N GLN A 43 -38.23 16.70 -14.18
CA GLN A 43 -37.12 16.88 -15.13
C GLN A 43 -37.61 17.00 -16.61
N ASN A 44 -38.85 17.43 -16.78
CA ASN A 44 -39.45 17.69 -18.08
C ASN A 44 -39.16 19.12 -18.54
N PHE A 45 -37.89 19.37 -18.89
CA PHE A 45 -37.41 20.73 -19.23
C PHE A 45 -38.02 21.27 -20.51
N ASP A 46 -38.43 20.44 -21.45
CA ASP A 46 -39.12 20.86 -22.66
C ASP A 46 -40.50 21.43 -22.35
N ALA A 47 -41.24 20.80 -21.44
CA ALA A 47 -42.55 21.30 -20.98
C ALA A 47 -42.40 22.58 -20.14
N ALA A 48 -41.37 22.64 -19.26
CA ALA A 48 -41.07 23.83 -18.48
C ALA A 48 -40.73 25.03 -19.38
N TYR A 49 -39.89 24.82 -20.41
CA TYR A 49 -39.54 25.89 -21.39
C TYR A 49 -40.73 26.44 -22.11
N ASN A 50 -41.74 25.65 -22.47
CA ASN A 50 -42.96 26.12 -23.14
C ASN A 50 -43.80 27.07 -22.28
N LEU A 51 -43.59 27.10 -20.97
CA LEU A 51 -44.30 28.05 -20.07
C LEU A 51 -43.57 29.36 -19.88
N ILE A 52 -42.34 29.52 -20.38
CA ILE A 52 -41.54 30.75 -20.22
C ILE A 52 -42.04 31.83 -21.18
N ALA A 53 -41.96 33.09 -20.74
CA ALA A 53 -42.35 34.23 -21.54
C ALA A 53 -41.65 34.28 -22.93
N PRO A 54 -42.38 34.55 -24.03
CA PRO A 54 -41.82 34.49 -25.39
C PRO A 54 -40.65 35.45 -25.64
N ASP A 55 -40.59 36.57 -24.94
CA ASP A 55 -39.51 37.55 -25.05
C ASP A 55 -38.21 37.09 -24.39
N LEU A 56 -38.25 36.03 -23.56
CA LEU A 56 -37.11 35.36 -22.97
C LEU A 56 -36.65 34.13 -23.78
N GLN A 57 -37.41 33.73 -24.78
CA GLN A 57 -37.11 32.64 -25.69
C GLN A 57 -36.29 33.14 -26.90
N LYS A 58 -35.36 32.30 -27.36
CA LYS A 58 -34.54 32.49 -28.56
C LYS A 58 -34.83 31.36 -29.53
N GLU A 59 -34.96 31.71 -30.81
CA GLU A 59 -35.09 30.69 -31.85
C GLU A 59 -33.86 29.78 -31.91
N GLU A 60 -34.09 28.49 -32.11
CA GLU A 60 -33.00 27.54 -32.38
C GLU A 60 -32.33 27.93 -33.71
N PRO A 61 -30.98 27.92 -33.78
CA PRO A 61 -30.31 28.10 -35.06
C PRO A 61 -30.76 27.01 -36.04
N PRO A 62 -30.95 27.32 -37.33
CA PRO A 62 -31.37 26.32 -38.31
C PRO A 62 -30.40 25.17 -38.29
N GLU A 63 -30.92 23.93 -38.23
CA GLU A 63 -30.12 22.72 -38.26
C GLU A 63 -29.23 22.74 -39.51
N THR A 64 -27.98 23.10 -39.37
CA THR A 64 -27.00 22.94 -40.46
C THR A 64 -26.93 21.45 -40.77
N ALA A 65 -27.27 21.07 -41.98
CA ALA A 65 -27.28 19.72 -42.47
C ALA A 65 -26.04 18.99 -41.94
N LYS A 66 -26.26 17.86 -41.25
CA LYS A 66 -25.17 17.02 -40.69
C LYS A 66 -24.09 16.84 -41.74
N PRO A 67 -22.83 17.18 -41.47
CA PRO A 67 -21.75 16.78 -42.35
C PRO A 67 -21.76 15.23 -42.34
N THR A 68 -21.74 14.68 -43.52
CA THR A 68 -21.60 13.25 -43.79
C THR A 68 -20.42 12.73 -42.91
N LYS A 69 -20.68 11.71 -42.12
CA LYS A 69 -19.75 11.06 -41.19
C LYS A 69 -18.32 11.10 -41.70
N ALA A 70 -17.50 11.96 -41.13
CA ALA A 70 -16.09 11.70 -40.99
C ALA A 70 -15.92 10.58 -39.96
N PRO A 71 -14.93 9.70 -40.07
CA PRO A 71 -14.75 8.62 -39.15
C PRO A 71 -14.57 9.16 -37.74
N THR A 72 -15.32 8.59 -36.82
CA THR A 72 -15.34 8.88 -35.39
C THR A 72 -13.90 8.85 -34.87
N PRO A 73 -13.38 9.93 -34.25
CA PRO A 73 -12.23 9.82 -33.38
C PRO A 73 -12.63 8.92 -32.21
N GLY A 74 -11.73 8.02 -31.81
CA GLY A 74 -11.96 7.14 -30.68
C GLY A 74 -12.28 7.92 -29.40
N PRO A 75 -13.00 7.34 -28.44
CA PRO A 75 -13.30 7.96 -27.18
C PRO A 75 -11.99 8.08 -26.37
N GLY A 76 -11.46 9.26 -26.25
CA GLY A 76 -10.18 9.49 -25.58
C GLY A 76 -9.79 10.95 -25.49
N GLU A 77 -10.73 11.84 -25.29
CA GLU A 77 -10.44 13.18 -24.78
C GLU A 77 -11.62 13.64 -23.93
N THR A 78 -11.63 13.20 -22.69
CA THR A 78 -12.28 13.94 -21.62
C THR A 78 -11.39 15.13 -21.33
N ALA A 79 -11.92 16.31 -21.59
CA ALA A 79 -11.35 17.57 -21.13
C ALA A 79 -11.13 17.44 -19.62
N VAL A 80 -9.88 17.50 -19.19
CA VAL A 80 -9.51 17.63 -17.79
C VAL A 80 -10.05 18.98 -17.33
N PRO A 81 -10.90 19.06 -16.31
CA PRO A 81 -11.24 20.34 -15.70
C PRO A 81 -10.00 20.78 -14.92
N THR A 82 -9.28 21.74 -15.48
CA THR A 82 -8.22 22.46 -14.77
C THR A 82 -8.87 23.44 -13.81
N ALA A 83 -9.17 23.02 -12.60
CA ALA A 83 -9.35 23.90 -11.45
C ALA A 83 -9.16 23.06 -10.18
N GLU A 84 -7.96 23.08 -9.65
CA GLU A 84 -7.69 22.58 -8.32
C GLU A 84 -8.27 23.51 -7.26
N PRO A 85 -8.93 22.99 -6.23
CA PRO A 85 -9.36 23.78 -5.11
C PRO A 85 -8.20 24.01 -4.15
N THR A 86 -7.68 25.22 -4.11
CA THR A 86 -6.85 25.69 -3.01
C THR A 86 -7.65 25.70 -1.72
N SER A 87 -7.16 25.08 -0.68
CA SER A 87 -7.59 25.27 0.70
C SER A 87 -7.16 26.66 1.19
N THR A 88 -7.79 27.72 0.66
CA THR A 88 -7.65 29.07 1.19
C THR A 88 -8.88 29.40 2.02
N PRO A 89 -8.74 30.03 3.22
CA PRO A 89 -9.90 30.42 4.00
C PRO A 89 -10.76 31.41 3.20
N LEU A 90 -12.07 31.15 3.20
CA LEU A 90 -13.07 31.96 2.49
C LEU A 90 -12.95 33.45 2.86
N PRO A 91 -12.92 34.35 1.86
CA PRO A 91 -13.11 35.77 2.13
C PRO A 91 -14.58 36.07 2.45
N THR A 92 -14.81 36.64 3.60
CA THR A 92 -16.11 37.25 3.95
C THR A 92 -16.34 38.46 3.07
N ALA A 93 -17.24 38.36 2.10
CA ALA A 93 -17.64 39.49 1.26
C ALA A 93 -18.94 40.10 1.76
N GLU A 94 -18.92 41.39 2.06
CA GLU A 94 -20.12 42.21 2.22
C GLU A 94 -20.77 42.52 0.84
N PRO A 95 -22.12 42.58 0.73
CA PRO A 95 -22.80 42.77 -0.55
C PRO A 95 -22.78 44.22 -0.96
N THR A 96 -22.13 44.60 -2.04
CA THR A 96 -22.32 45.85 -2.75
C THR A 96 -23.21 45.63 -3.94
N ALA A 97 -24.40 46.24 -3.93
CA ALA A 97 -25.33 46.22 -5.04
C ALA A 97 -24.91 47.26 -6.10
N GLU A 98 -24.72 46.84 -7.37
CA GLU A 98 -24.69 47.75 -8.53
C GLU A 98 -25.97 47.61 -9.39
N PRO A 99 -26.40 48.66 -10.07
CA PRO A 99 -27.72 48.72 -10.72
C PRO A 99 -27.76 47.98 -12.06
N ALA A 100 -28.88 47.33 -12.31
CA ALA A 100 -29.20 46.53 -13.49
C ALA A 100 -29.09 47.30 -14.81
N GLY A 101 -28.15 46.87 -15.67
CA GLY A 101 -28.09 47.29 -17.08
C GLY A 101 -28.88 46.29 -17.95
N ASN A 102 -29.81 46.83 -18.71
CA ASN A 102 -30.73 46.11 -19.61
C ASN A 102 -29.95 45.40 -20.75
N THR A 103 -29.71 44.13 -20.66
CA THR A 103 -29.25 43.26 -21.74
C THR A 103 -30.35 42.25 -22.04
N ASN A 104 -30.77 42.12 -23.31
CA ASN A 104 -31.77 41.14 -23.77
C ASN A 104 -31.27 39.74 -23.55
N HIS A 105 -31.47 39.19 -22.34
CA HIS A 105 -31.11 37.84 -21.97
C HIS A 105 -32.16 36.86 -22.47
N ARG A 106 -31.85 36.15 -23.54
CA ARG A 106 -32.67 35.10 -24.15
C ARG A 106 -31.89 33.83 -24.25
N MET A 107 -32.57 32.68 -24.11
CA MET A 107 -31.97 31.39 -24.35
C MET A 107 -32.82 30.50 -25.25
N THR A 108 -32.17 29.60 -25.98
CA THR A 108 -32.84 28.58 -26.77
C THR A 108 -33.35 27.47 -25.84
N ARG A 109 -34.25 26.64 -26.36
CA ARG A 109 -34.72 25.44 -25.66
C ARG A 109 -33.56 24.52 -25.31
N THR A 110 -32.61 24.30 -26.21
CA THR A 110 -31.42 23.46 -26.02
C THR A 110 -30.53 24.00 -24.91
N GLU A 111 -30.29 25.35 -24.90
CA GLU A 111 -29.50 25.98 -23.81
C GLU A 111 -30.18 25.85 -22.44
N PHE A 112 -31.50 26.06 -22.39
CA PHE A 112 -32.28 25.90 -21.15
C PHE A 112 -32.20 24.47 -20.62
N LYS A 113 -32.49 23.49 -21.46
CA LYS A 113 -32.47 22.09 -21.11
C LYS A 113 -31.06 21.67 -20.64
N LYS A 114 -30.04 22.03 -21.42
CA LYS A 114 -28.65 21.74 -21.08
C LYS A 114 -28.26 22.31 -19.72
N LYS A 115 -28.61 23.56 -19.45
CA LYS A 115 -28.25 24.22 -18.19
C LYS A 115 -28.85 23.52 -16.96
N TYR A 116 -30.12 23.11 -17.01
CA TYR A 116 -30.70 22.32 -15.91
C TYR A 116 -30.12 20.91 -15.81
N THR A 117 -29.96 20.25 -16.95
CA THR A 117 -29.38 18.87 -16.97
C THR A 117 -27.98 18.86 -16.39
N ASP A 118 -27.07 19.72 -16.87
CA ASP A 118 -25.69 19.79 -16.41
C ASP A 118 -25.61 20.04 -14.88
N ILE A 119 -26.49 20.95 -14.37
CA ILE A 119 -26.52 21.27 -12.94
C ILE A 119 -27.06 20.08 -12.11
N PHE A 120 -28.14 19.46 -12.55
CA PHE A 120 -28.78 18.38 -11.82
C PHE A 120 -27.94 17.11 -11.82
N GLU A 121 -27.28 16.81 -12.93
CA GLU A 121 -26.31 15.71 -13.04
C GLU A 121 -25.07 15.97 -12.16
N ALA A 122 -24.53 17.20 -12.20
CA ALA A 122 -23.36 17.54 -11.37
C ALA A 122 -23.62 17.44 -9.87
N MET A 123 -24.87 17.70 -9.44
CA MET A 123 -25.30 17.54 -8.04
C MET A 123 -25.73 16.11 -7.68
N GLU A 124 -25.80 15.21 -8.62
CA GLU A 124 -26.39 13.87 -8.47
C GLU A 124 -27.81 13.95 -7.85
N LEU A 125 -28.63 14.74 -8.45
CA LEU A 125 -29.99 15.01 -7.97
C LEU A 125 -30.86 13.76 -8.11
N THR A 126 -31.46 13.32 -7.00
CA THR A 126 -32.33 12.13 -6.95
C THR A 126 -33.81 12.49 -6.97
N ALA A 127 -34.19 13.61 -6.35
CA ALA A 127 -35.57 14.09 -6.32
C ALA A 127 -35.66 15.59 -6.04
N ILE A 128 -36.75 16.20 -6.48
CA ILE A 128 -37.14 17.54 -6.08
C ILE A 128 -38.54 17.45 -5.44
N THR A 129 -38.69 18.09 -4.27
CA THR A 129 -40.00 18.30 -3.67
C THR A 129 -40.23 19.78 -3.44
N SER A 130 -41.48 20.20 -3.47
CA SER A 130 -41.85 21.60 -3.31
C SER A 130 -43.05 21.78 -2.38
N GLN A 131 -43.03 22.87 -1.60
CA GLN A 131 -44.12 23.29 -0.75
C GLN A 131 -44.41 24.77 -1.02
N ILE A 132 -45.68 25.15 -1.26
CA ILE A 132 -46.10 26.54 -1.41
C ILE A 132 -46.05 27.18 -0.01
N ILE A 133 -45.34 28.32 0.08
CA ILE A 133 -45.28 29.15 1.30
C ILE A 133 -46.35 30.27 1.20
N SER A 134 -46.45 30.96 0.06
CA SER A 134 -47.42 32.03 -0.17
C SER A 134 -47.75 32.14 -1.64
N GLU A 135 -48.91 32.73 -1.91
CA GLU A 135 -49.43 32.94 -3.25
C GLU A 135 -50.13 34.28 -3.32
N VAL A 136 -49.81 35.05 -4.34
CA VAL A 136 -50.48 36.34 -4.66
C VAL A 136 -50.99 36.28 -6.09
N ASN A 137 -52.27 36.48 -6.28
CA ASN A 137 -52.91 36.46 -7.59
C ASN A 137 -53.47 37.85 -7.92
N GLY A 138 -52.84 38.52 -8.88
CA GLY A 138 -53.36 39.73 -9.54
C GLY A 138 -54.18 39.41 -10.78
N THR A 139 -54.60 40.45 -11.50
CA THR A 139 -55.40 40.31 -12.75
C THR A 139 -54.47 39.97 -13.93
N LEU A 140 -53.28 40.56 -13.98
CA LEU A 140 -52.31 40.40 -15.07
C LEU A 140 -50.96 39.79 -14.57
N ASN A 141 -50.78 39.57 -13.27
CA ASN A 141 -49.60 39.02 -12.68
C ASN A 141 -49.95 38.11 -11.52
N ALA A 142 -49.12 37.12 -11.28
CA ALA A 142 -49.16 36.28 -10.08
C ALA A 142 -47.76 35.96 -9.61
N SER A 143 -47.62 35.70 -8.30
CA SER A 143 -46.36 35.33 -7.66
C SER A 143 -46.60 34.19 -6.68
N VAL A 144 -45.81 33.14 -6.75
CA VAL A 144 -45.89 32.00 -5.83
C VAL A 144 -44.52 31.77 -5.23
N VAL A 145 -44.46 31.77 -3.92
CA VAL A 145 -43.25 31.47 -3.20
C VAL A 145 -43.26 29.99 -2.83
N TYR A 146 -42.24 29.29 -3.23
CA TYR A 146 -42.02 27.86 -2.97
C TYR A 146 -40.83 27.67 -2.05
N ARG A 147 -40.96 26.73 -1.12
CA ARG A 147 -39.82 26.07 -0.50
C ARG A 147 -39.57 24.79 -1.26
N MET A 148 -38.43 24.75 -1.93
CA MET A 148 -38.00 23.58 -2.70
C MET A 148 -36.89 22.85 -1.98
N ALA A 149 -37.00 21.52 -1.93
CA ALA A 149 -35.95 20.65 -1.42
C ALA A 149 -35.42 19.82 -2.57
N TYR A 150 -34.10 19.94 -2.80
CA TYR A 150 -33.34 19.16 -3.75
C TYR A 150 -32.66 18.03 -2.97
N LEU A 151 -33.06 16.80 -3.21
CA LEU A 151 -32.41 15.61 -2.61
C LEU A 151 -31.29 15.18 -3.53
N THR A 152 -30.06 15.19 -3.01
CA THR A 152 -28.83 14.90 -3.77
C THR A 152 -28.04 13.79 -3.09
N ASN A 153 -27.30 13.00 -3.86
CA ASN A 153 -26.37 12.01 -3.29
C ASN A 153 -25.13 12.67 -2.68
N LYS A 154 -24.73 13.85 -3.19
CA LYS A 154 -23.50 14.55 -2.73
C LYS A 154 -23.66 15.29 -1.41
N ALA A 155 -24.83 15.89 -1.16
CA ALA A 155 -25.01 16.80 -0.02
C ALA A 155 -26.31 16.55 0.76
N GLY A 156 -27.03 15.49 0.45
CA GLY A 156 -28.32 15.19 1.08
C GLY A 156 -29.39 16.20 0.64
N ASN A 157 -30.09 16.78 1.58
CA ASN A 157 -31.27 17.62 1.33
C ASN A 157 -30.91 19.11 1.38
N LEU A 158 -30.92 19.77 0.20
CA LEU A 158 -30.69 21.21 0.07
C LEU A 158 -32.01 21.92 -0.04
N ILE A 159 -32.27 22.93 0.79
CA ILE A 159 -33.54 23.63 0.87
C ILE A 159 -33.34 25.08 0.50
N PHE A 160 -34.15 25.54 -0.49
CA PHE A 160 -34.15 26.94 -0.96
C PHE A 160 -35.59 27.44 -1.10
N ASP A 161 -35.76 28.74 -0.87
CA ASP A 161 -37.04 29.45 -1.15
C ASP A 161 -36.94 30.15 -2.49
N PHE A 162 -37.90 29.91 -3.38
CA PHE A 162 -37.98 30.45 -4.73
C PHE A 162 -39.25 31.26 -4.90
N THR A 163 -39.15 32.36 -5.61
CA THR A 163 -40.33 33.16 -6.04
C THR A 163 -40.51 33.00 -7.53
N VAL A 164 -41.54 32.29 -7.95
CA VAL A 164 -41.91 32.14 -9.35
C VAL A 164 -42.96 33.20 -9.70
N ASN A 165 -42.63 34.08 -10.63
CA ASN A 165 -43.53 35.11 -11.12
C ASN A 165 -44.10 34.70 -12.48
N SER A 166 -45.40 35.00 -12.70
CA SER A 166 -46.04 34.86 -13.99
C SER A 166 -46.78 36.13 -14.38
N GLU A 167 -46.79 36.39 -15.67
CA GLU A 167 -47.49 37.53 -16.26
C GLU A 167 -48.43 37.06 -17.38
N TYR A 168 -49.52 37.87 -17.64
CA TYR A 168 -50.41 37.59 -18.71
C TYR A 168 -50.04 38.47 -19.93
N HIS A 169 -49.63 37.79 -21.01
CA HIS A 169 -49.40 38.38 -22.34
C HIS A 169 -50.57 38.02 -23.28
N GLU A 170 -50.41 37.04 -24.17
CA GLU A 170 -51.52 36.44 -24.96
C GLU A 170 -52.00 35.13 -24.27
N GLY A 171 -51.49 34.84 -23.11
CA GLY A 171 -51.69 33.74 -22.18
C GLY A 171 -50.83 33.97 -20.97
N TRP A 172 -51.03 33.15 -19.91
CA TRP A 172 -50.17 33.20 -18.73
C TRP A 172 -48.83 32.53 -18.99
N VAL A 173 -47.72 33.24 -18.68
CA VAL A 173 -46.34 32.78 -18.89
C VAL A 173 -45.50 33.02 -17.66
N VAL A 174 -44.46 32.20 -17.45
CA VAL A 174 -43.49 32.32 -16.37
C VAL A 174 -42.42 33.35 -16.77
N MET A 175 -42.17 34.31 -15.90
CA MET A 175 -41.05 35.24 -15.99
C MET A 175 -39.79 34.58 -15.46
N TRP A 176 -39.13 33.80 -16.32
CA TRP A 176 -37.95 32.98 -15.92
C TRP A 176 -36.66 33.80 -15.92
N ASP A 177 -35.86 33.64 -14.90
CA ASP A 177 -34.46 34.04 -14.85
C ASP A 177 -33.64 32.98 -14.09
N PRO A 178 -32.27 33.05 -14.10
CA PRO A 178 -31.44 32.07 -13.47
C PRO A 178 -31.65 31.88 -11.97
N SER A 179 -32.23 32.84 -11.26
CA SER A 179 -32.56 32.72 -9.84
C SER A 179 -33.60 31.61 -9.56
N LEU A 180 -34.29 31.14 -10.62
CA LEU A 180 -35.21 29.98 -10.55
C LEU A 180 -34.46 28.63 -10.62
N ILE A 181 -33.14 28.64 -10.84
CA ILE A 181 -32.29 27.47 -10.67
C ILE A 181 -31.76 27.43 -9.22
N PHE A 182 -31.11 28.53 -8.80
CA PHE A 182 -30.72 28.78 -7.42
C PHE A 182 -30.91 30.24 -7.07
N PRO A 183 -31.38 30.57 -5.85
CA PRO A 183 -31.45 31.94 -5.38
C PRO A 183 -30.11 32.67 -5.59
N ASN A 184 -30.17 33.95 -6.00
CA ASN A 184 -29.03 34.82 -6.29
C ASN A 184 -28.19 34.43 -7.53
N MET A 185 -28.58 33.45 -8.30
CA MET A 185 -27.93 33.14 -9.57
C MET A 185 -28.36 34.14 -10.62
N GLU A 186 -27.40 34.70 -11.35
CA GLU A 186 -27.63 35.70 -12.41
C GLU A 186 -27.21 35.20 -13.80
N TRP A 187 -27.55 35.94 -14.82
CA TRP A 187 -27.14 35.63 -16.18
C TRP A 187 -25.62 35.64 -16.34
N GLY A 188 -25.09 34.50 -16.81
CA GLY A 188 -23.67 34.32 -17.04
C GLY A 188 -22.92 33.76 -15.81
N ASP A 189 -23.62 33.55 -14.71
CA ASP A 189 -23.05 32.76 -13.58
C ASP A 189 -22.99 31.28 -13.93
N THR A 190 -22.03 30.62 -13.36
CA THR A 190 -21.81 29.17 -13.49
C THR A 190 -21.89 28.52 -12.13
N MET A 191 -22.31 27.27 -12.07
CA MET A 191 -22.14 26.43 -10.89
C MET A 191 -20.83 25.63 -11.02
N LEU A 192 -20.04 25.66 -10.00
CA LEU A 192 -18.85 24.81 -9.87
C LEU A 192 -19.10 23.77 -8.78
N VAL A 193 -18.89 22.52 -9.13
CA VAL A 193 -18.96 21.38 -8.20
C VAL A 193 -17.59 20.75 -8.15
N GLY A 194 -17.12 20.44 -6.96
CA GLY A 194 -15.82 19.83 -6.74
C GLY A 194 -15.83 18.81 -5.62
N THR A 195 -14.71 18.17 -5.44
CA THR A 195 -14.44 17.16 -4.42
C THR A 195 -13.50 17.73 -3.37
N ASN A 196 -13.84 17.55 -2.10
CA ASN A 196 -12.90 17.73 -1.00
C ASN A 196 -12.17 16.39 -0.81
N TYR A 197 -10.88 16.36 -1.04
CA TYR A 197 -10.08 15.15 -0.83
C TYR A 197 -9.66 15.04 0.62
N PRO A 198 -9.72 13.84 1.21
CA PRO A 198 -9.20 13.59 2.54
C PRO A 198 -7.67 13.51 2.50
N ASP A 199 -7.04 13.81 3.60
CA ASP A 199 -5.67 13.40 3.84
C ASP A 199 -5.63 11.89 4.12
N ARG A 200 -4.62 11.23 3.55
CA ARG A 200 -4.38 9.80 3.81
C ARG A 200 -3.85 9.63 5.22
N GLY A 201 -4.34 8.65 5.98
CA GLY A 201 -3.88 8.35 7.32
C GLY A 201 -2.37 8.13 7.39
N GLU A 202 -1.74 8.56 8.46
CA GLU A 202 -0.31 8.43 8.68
C GLU A 202 0.05 7.09 9.30
N ILE A 203 1.32 6.68 9.18
CA ILE A 203 1.81 5.43 9.77
C ILE A 203 2.93 5.76 10.74
N PHE A 204 2.78 5.32 11.98
CA PHE A 204 3.70 5.57 13.08
C PHE A 204 4.37 4.29 13.56
N ASP A 205 5.58 4.43 14.08
CA ASP A 205 6.24 3.35 14.81
C ASP A 205 5.70 3.20 16.24
N ALA A 206 6.24 2.23 17.00
CA ALA A 206 5.86 1.96 18.39
C ALA A 206 6.14 3.12 19.36
N GLU A 207 6.97 4.07 18.98
CA GLU A 207 7.37 5.24 19.77
C GLU A 207 6.71 6.54 19.28
N GLY A 208 5.81 6.45 18.28
CA GLY A 208 5.11 7.59 17.67
C GLY A 208 5.95 8.35 16.64
N ILE A 209 6.95 7.69 16.04
CA ILE A 209 7.78 8.29 14.99
C ILE A 209 7.10 8.00 13.64
N LEU A 210 6.96 9.02 12.80
CA LEU A 210 6.37 8.92 11.47
C LEU A 210 7.19 8.00 10.55
N LEU A 211 6.52 7.02 9.97
CA LEU A 211 7.07 6.06 9.01
C LEU A 211 6.57 6.29 7.58
N ALA A 212 5.35 6.82 7.46
CA ALA A 212 4.77 7.29 6.21
C ALA A 212 3.90 8.52 6.52
N GLU A 213 4.13 9.60 5.80
CA GLU A 213 3.51 10.89 6.03
C GLU A 213 3.06 11.57 4.74
N ASN A 214 2.15 12.54 4.87
CA ASN A 214 1.72 13.36 3.76
C ASN A 214 2.48 14.67 3.79
N VAL A 215 3.20 14.99 2.73
CA VAL A 215 3.97 16.24 2.62
C VAL A 215 3.51 17.08 1.42
N PRO A 216 3.57 18.40 1.48
CA PRO A 216 3.24 19.24 0.34
C PRO A 216 4.11 18.90 -0.87
N ALA A 217 3.50 18.72 -2.04
CA ALA A 217 4.23 18.51 -3.27
C ALA A 217 4.86 19.82 -3.77
N VAL A 218 6.14 19.80 -4.13
CA VAL A 218 6.78 20.89 -4.84
C VAL A 218 6.80 20.57 -6.32
N THR A 219 5.97 21.25 -7.11
CA THR A 219 5.86 20.99 -8.54
C THR A 219 6.74 21.94 -9.34
N VAL A 220 7.65 21.37 -10.11
CA VAL A 220 8.39 22.08 -11.16
C VAL A 220 7.60 21.93 -12.45
N TYR A 221 7.25 23.05 -13.06
CA TYR A 221 6.42 23.08 -14.25
C TYR A 221 6.94 24.06 -15.29
N CYS A 222 6.47 23.92 -16.52
CA CYS A 222 6.69 24.96 -17.51
C CYS A 222 5.36 25.43 -18.11
N ILE A 223 5.40 26.67 -18.59
CA ILE A 223 4.31 27.26 -19.38
C ILE A 223 4.85 27.43 -20.80
N PRO A 224 4.46 26.55 -21.75
CA PRO A 224 5.01 26.56 -23.12
C PRO A 224 4.91 27.92 -23.80
N SER A 225 3.85 28.69 -23.55
CA SER A 225 3.69 30.02 -24.10
C SER A 225 4.66 31.08 -23.54
N LYS A 226 5.38 30.79 -22.47
CA LYS A 226 6.40 31.65 -21.86
C LYS A 226 7.86 31.20 -22.16
N ILE A 227 8.02 30.06 -22.81
CA ILE A 227 9.32 29.57 -23.22
C ILE A 227 9.87 30.47 -24.33
N GLN A 228 11.13 30.88 -24.21
CA GLN A 228 11.80 31.63 -25.25
C GLN A 228 12.27 30.69 -26.36
N LEU A 229 11.59 30.75 -27.51
CA LEU A 229 11.94 29.94 -28.66
C LEU A 229 12.99 30.64 -29.53
N LYS A 230 13.87 29.86 -30.17
CA LYS A 230 14.86 30.35 -31.12
C LYS A 230 14.69 29.66 -32.48
N ASP A 231 14.34 30.41 -33.50
CA ASP A 231 14.30 29.93 -34.90
C ASP A 231 15.53 30.51 -35.67
N GLY A 232 16.38 29.60 -36.16
CA GLY A 232 17.58 29.96 -36.88
C GLY A 232 18.52 30.93 -36.13
N GLY A 233 18.57 30.86 -34.80
CA GLY A 233 19.38 31.71 -33.92
C GLY A 233 18.76 33.06 -33.58
N LYS A 234 17.54 33.35 -34.07
CA LYS A 234 16.77 34.57 -33.73
C LYS A 234 15.74 34.24 -32.65
N ALA A 235 15.66 35.10 -31.62
CA ALA A 235 14.65 34.95 -30.61
C ALA A 235 13.27 35.12 -31.22
N VAL A 236 12.36 34.13 -30.96
CA VAL A 236 10.94 34.24 -31.30
C VAL A 236 10.26 34.86 -30.09
N THR A 237 9.92 36.13 -30.16
CA THR A 237 9.42 36.96 -29.07
C THR A 237 7.94 36.77 -28.75
N ASP A 238 7.19 36.06 -29.61
CA ASP A 238 5.76 35.84 -29.41
C ASP A 238 5.34 34.47 -29.98
N VAL A 239 5.18 33.49 -29.10
CA VAL A 239 4.65 32.16 -29.44
C VAL A 239 3.23 32.28 -30.02
N LYS A 240 2.45 33.30 -29.63
CA LYS A 240 1.14 33.56 -30.20
C LYS A 240 1.21 33.94 -31.68
N THR A 241 2.30 34.51 -32.17
CA THR A 241 2.51 34.77 -33.59
C THR A 241 2.83 33.53 -34.40
N LEU A 242 3.52 32.52 -33.81
CA LEU A 242 3.71 31.21 -34.45
C LEU A 242 2.38 30.48 -34.63
N PHE A 243 1.44 30.64 -33.67
CA PHE A 243 0.07 30.08 -33.75
C PHE A 243 -0.87 30.90 -34.64
N LYS A 244 -0.57 32.17 -34.92
CA LYS A 244 -1.41 33.10 -35.71
C LYS A 244 -0.92 33.35 -37.14
N ALA A 245 0.22 32.76 -37.51
CA ALA A 245 0.67 32.86 -38.90
C ALA A 245 -0.38 32.20 -39.81
N GLU A 246 -1.03 33.02 -40.54
CA GLU A 246 -2.13 32.82 -41.46
C GLU A 246 -2.24 31.36 -41.98
N ASP A 247 -3.41 30.78 -41.78
CA ASP A 247 -3.92 29.57 -42.41
C ASP A 247 -3.41 28.19 -42.02
N LYS A 248 -2.47 28.00 -41.09
CA LYS A 248 -2.16 26.67 -40.59
C LYS A 248 -1.89 26.71 -39.08
N GLN A 249 -2.85 26.23 -38.29
CA GLN A 249 -2.56 25.78 -36.90
C GLN A 249 -1.56 24.63 -36.98
N LEU A 250 -0.34 24.89 -36.58
CA LEU A 250 0.63 23.81 -36.37
C LEU A 250 0.19 22.97 -35.19
N THR A 251 0.16 21.66 -35.34
CA THR A 251 -0.08 20.74 -34.24
C THR A 251 1.12 20.75 -33.26
N PRO A 252 0.95 20.32 -32.02
CA PRO A 252 2.07 20.13 -31.10
C PRO A 252 3.23 19.35 -31.71
N ASP A 253 2.94 18.24 -32.38
CA ASP A 253 3.94 17.39 -33.03
C ASP A 253 4.71 18.17 -34.12
N GLN A 254 4.04 18.99 -34.92
CA GLN A 254 4.69 19.80 -35.95
C GLN A 254 5.62 20.89 -35.40
N LEU A 255 5.35 21.38 -34.17
CA LEU A 255 6.22 22.35 -33.50
C LEU A 255 7.39 21.66 -32.83
N LEU A 256 7.22 20.45 -32.32
CA LEU A 256 8.31 19.63 -31.81
C LEU A 256 9.22 19.17 -32.94
N GLU A 257 8.68 18.79 -34.12
CA GLU A 257 9.47 18.44 -35.32
C GLU A 257 10.37 19.60 -35.81
N LYS A 258 10.01 20.86 -35.53
CA LYS A 258 10.84 22.02 -35.87
C LYS A 258 12.01 22.24 -34.90
N GLU A 259 12.19 21.41 -33.93
CA GLU A 259 13.28 21.49 -32.93
C GLU A 259 13.39 22.87 -32.23
N LEU A 260 12.28 23.60 -32.15
CA LEU A 260 12.27 24.94 -31.54
C LEU A 260 12.51 24.93 -30.05
N TYR A 261 12.18 23.80 -29.40
CA TYR A 261 12.28 23.61 -27.96
C TYR A 261 13.60 23.01 -27.50
N VAL A 262 14.48 22.58 -28.40
CA VAL A 262 15.75 21.93 -28.05
C VAL A 262 16.59 22.71 -27.03
N PRO A 263 16.74 24.06 -27.13
CA PRO A 263 17.47 24.79 -26.11
C PRO A 263 16.82 24.78 -24.73
N PHE A 264 15.49 24.68 -24.68
CA PHE A 264 14.73 24.55 -23.43
C PHE A 264 14.89 23.14 -22.87
N GLU A 265 14.74 22.13 -23.70
CA GLU A 265 14.92 20.72 -23.33
C GLU A 265 16.31 20.52 -22.72
N GLN A 266 17.35 21.03 -23.35
CA GLN A 266 18.72 20.96 -22.85
C GLN A 266 18.94 21.73 -21.56
N ALA A 267 18.31 22.91 -21.41
CA ALA A 267 18.42 23.71 -20.19
C ALA A 267 17.77 23.02 -18.97
N VAL A 268 16.62 22.36 -19.17
CA VAL A 268 15.94 21.60 -18.12
C VAL A 268 16.69 20.32 -17.78
N ALA A 269 17.10 19.56 -18.79
CA ALA A 269 17.88 18.33 -18.62
C ALA A 269 19.28 18.57 -18.00
N ALA A 270 19.79 19.79 -18.06
CA ALA A 270 21.03 20.16 -17.39
C ALA A 270 20.89 20.40 -15.88
N VAL A 271 19.68 20.28 -15.31
CA VAL A 271 19.41 20.36 -13.86
C VAL A 271 19.37 18.94 -13.31
N PRO A 272 20.46 18.45 -12.69
CA PRO A 272 20.56 17.04 -12.33
C PRO A 272 19.56 16.62 -11.26
N GLU A 273 19.10 17.54 -10.41
CA GLU A 273 18.15 17.29 -9.35
C GLU A 273 16.74 16.96 -9.88
N LEU A 274 16.44 17.27 -11.14
CA LEU A 274 15.18 16.89 -11.76
C LEU A 274 15.17 15.48 -12.34
N GLU A 275 16.36 14.90 -12.54
CA GLU A 275 16.55 13.56 -13.13
C GLU A 275 15.86 13.38 -14.50
N LEU A 276 15.69 14.47 -15.27
CA LEU A 276 15.01 14.48 -16.56
C LEU A 276 16.00 14.45 -17.72
N THR A 277 15.69 13.67 -18.75
CA THR A 277 16.37 13.74 -20.05
C THR A 277 15.71 14.76 -20.98
N GLU A 278 16.39 15.16 -22.06
CA GLU A 278 15.76 15.99 -23.12
C GLU A 278 14.51 15.33 -23.70
N ALA A 279 14.47 13.99 -23.77
CA ALA A 279 13.34 13.24 -24.27
C ALA A 279 12.13 13.33 -23.30
N ASP A 280 12.36 13.31 -21.99
CA ASP A 280 11.31 13.42 -21.00
C ASP A 280 10.67 14.80 -21.04
N VAL A 281 11.47 15.85 -21.12
CA VAL A 281 10.99 17.23 -21.28
C VAL A 281 10.15 17.37 -22.55
N ARG A 282 10.61 16.78 -23.65
CA ARG A 282 9.88 16.76 -24.94
C ARG A 282 8.54 16.04 -24.81
N ASN A 283 8.51 14.89 -24.14
CA ASN A 283 7.29 14.14 -23.91
C ASN A 283 6.28 14.92 -23.05
N CYS A 284 6.74 15.65 -22.04
CA CYS A 284 5.90 16.54 -21.25
C CYS A 284 5.31 17.65 -22.12
N LEU A 285 6.10 18.30 -22.96
CA LEU A 285 5.63 19.34 -23.88
C LEU A 285 4.62 18.79 -24.90
N ALA A 286 4.80 17.58 -25.40
CA ALA A 286 3.89 16.94 -26.35
C ALA A 286 2.51 16.65 -25.76
N ARG A 287 2.43 16.34 -24.47
CA ARG A 287 1.19 16.01 -23.78
C ARG A 287 0.33 17.23 -23.44
N THR A 288 0.95 18.38 -23.13
CA THR A 288 0.26 19.57 -22.57
C THR A 288 0.72 20.88 -23.21
N PHE A 289 0.68 20.96 -24.51
CA PHE A 289 1.33 21.97 -25.33
C PHE A 289 0.92 23.45 -25.08
N ARG A 290 -0.27 23.76 -24.57
CA ARG A 290 -0.75 25.16 -24.49
C ARG A 290 -0.74 25.77 -23.11
N ASP A 291 -0.89 24.97 -22.09
CA ASP A 291 -1.13 25.41 -20.73
C ASP A 291 0.03 25.07 -19.83
N PHE A 292 -0.27 24.70 -18.63
CA PHE A 292 0.66 24.25 -17.63
C PHE A 292 1.18 22.83 -17.96
N CYS A 293 2.48 22.66 -18.05
CA CYS A 293 3.13 21.36 -18.28
C CYS A 293 3.99 21.00 -17.06
N LYS A 294 3.57 19.98 -16.33
CA LYS A 294 4.30 19.45 -15.19
C LYS A 294 5.58 18.76 -15.67
N LEU A 295 6.73 19.21 -15.19
CA LEU A 295 8.05 18.65 -15.48
C LEU A 295 8.46 17.61 -14.45
N ALA A 296 8.44 17.98 -13.16
CA ALA A 296 8.81 17.11 -12.06
C ALA A 296 8.00 17.43 -10.81
N VAL A 297 7.92 16.48 -9.89
CA VAL A 297 7.37 16.68 -8.55
C VAL A 297 8.43 16.25 -7.54
N LEU A 298 8.75 17.14 -6.62
CA LEU A 298 9.78 16.96 -5.63
C LEU A 298 9.19 16.96 -4.22
N TYR A 299 9.87 16.30 -3.29
CA TYR A 299 9.60 16.49 -1.88
C TYR A 299 10.11 17.86 -1.40
N PRO A 300 9.55 18.41 -0.31
CA PRO A 300 9.95 19.73 0.18
C PRO A 300 11.43 19.82 0.54
N ASP A 301 12.05 18.77 1.02
CA ASP A 301 13.46 18.70 1.40
C ASP A 301 14.43 18.59 0.20
N GLU A 302 13.93 18.15 -0.94
CA GLU A 302 14.68 18.13 -2.22
C GLU A 302 14.76 19.53 -2.85
N MET A 303 13.82 20.42 -2.53
CA MET A 303 13.79 21.80 -3.02
C MET A 303 14.46 22.74 -2.04
N ASN A 304 15.60 23.29 -2.43
CA ASN A 304 16.28 24.33 -1.67
C ASN A 304 16.28 25.67 -2.43
N PRO A 305 16.52 26.81 -1.74
CA PRO A 305 16.48 28.12 -2.38
C PRO A 305 17.46 28.31 -3.55
N GLU A 306 18.57 27.56 -3.58
CA GLU A 306 19.55 27.63 -4.65
C GLU A 306 19.04 26.91 -5.90
N LEU A 307 18.45 25.75 -5.74
CA LEU A 307 17.78 25.00 -6.82
C LEU A 307 16.60 25.79 -7.39
N GLU A 308 15.73 26.31 -6.53
CA GLU A 308 14.60 27.14 -6.96
C GLU A 308 15.06 28.35 -7.76
N ALA A 309 16.07 29.11 -7.25
CA ALA A 309 16.61 30.24 -7.96
C ALA A 309 17.20 29.86 -9.32
N ARG A 310 17.88 28.70 -9.42
CA ARG A 310 18.43 28.19 -10.66
C ARG A 310 17.34 27.79 -11.66
N LEU A 311 16.30 27.10 -11.23
CA LEU A 311 15.16 26.73 -12.07
C LEU A 311 14.45 27.94 -12.63
N LEU A 312 14.20 28.97 -11.80
CA LEU A 312 13.55 30.22 -12.20
C LEU A 312 14.37 31.06 -13.20
N THR A 313 15.65 30.75 -13.41
CA THR A 313 16.43 31.38 -14.51
C THR A 313 16.09 30.81 -15.88
N ILE A 314 15.46 29.63 -15.97
CA ILE A 314 15.07 29.01 -17.23
C ILE A 314 13.74 29.62 -17.69
N PRO A 315 13.71 30.35 -18.83
CA PRO A 315 12.49 31.03 -19.29
C PRO A 315 11.34 30.04 -19.52
N GLY A 316 10.22 30.27 -18.85
CA GLY A 316 9.04 29.43 -18.95
C GLY A 316 8.90 28.40 -17.82
N VAL A 317 9.95 28.14 -17.05
CA VAL A 317 9.89 27.27 -15.85
C VAL A 317 9.33 28.07 -14.68
N GLY A 318 8.54 27.40 -13.87
CA GLY A 318 8.01 27.86 -12.59
C GLY A 318 8.10 26.77 -11.53
N VAL A 319 8.09 27.18 -10.27
CA VAL A 319 8.06 26.32 -9.10
C VAL A 319 6.83 26.68 -8.30
N ASP A 320 6.05 25.72 -7.89
CA ASP A 320 4.89 25.91 -7.03
C ASP A 320 4.96 24.92 -5.85
N SER A 321 5.05 25.49 -4.65
CA SER A 321 5.14 24.76 -3.39
C SER A 321 3.82 24.71 -2.62
N ASN A 322 2.75 25.34 -3.14
CA ASN A 322 1.54 25.58 -2.36
C ASN A 322 0.24 25.05 -2.99
N ASN A 323 0.23 24.67 -4.26
CA ASN A 323 -1.03 24.47 -4.99
C ASN A 323 -1.18 23.09 -5.65
N TYR A 324 -0.24 22.16 -5.49
CA TYR A 324 -0.24 20.91 -6.27
C TYR A 324 -0.31 19.63 -5.44
N GLY A 325 -1.16 19.64 -4.41
CA GLY A 325 -1.51 18.44 -3.66
C GLY A 325 -0.45 18.00 -2.65
N THR A 326 -0.61 16.82 -2.14
CA THR A 326 0.28 16.15 -1.20
C THR A 326 0.99 15.00 -1.88
N LEU A 327 2.22 14.72 -1.44
CA LEU A 327 2.95 13.50 -1.74
C LEU A 327 2.92 12.57 -0.53
N ARG A 328 2.94 11.28 -0.78
CA ARG A 328 3.19 10.29 0.26
C ARG A 328 4.69 10.08 0.38
N GLN A 329 5.27 10.43 1.53
CA GLN A 329 6.69 10.31 1.81
C GLN A 329 6.94 9.16 2.79
N TYR A 330 8.00 8.41 2.53
CA TYR A 330 8.54 7.36 3.39
C TYR A 330 9.93 7.81 3.87
N PRO A 331 10.03 8.48 5.03
CA PRO A 331 11.27 9.15 5.46
C PRO A 331 12.47 8.21 5.62
N TYR A 332 12.22 6.92 5.75
CA TYR A 332 13.26 5.90 5.92
C TYR A 332 13.57 5.10 4.65
N GLY A 333 13.01 5.51 3.49
CA GLY A 333 13.31 4.94 2.19
C GLY A 333 13.20 3.41 2.16
N THR A 334 14.27 2.75 1.76
CA THR A 334 14.31 1.27 1.58
C THR A 334 14.09 0.47 2.86
N SER A 335 14.22 1.11 4.04
CA SER A 335 14.25 0.43 5.34
C SER A 335 13.00 -0.38 5.63
N LEU A 336 11.84 0.15 5.29
CA LEU A 336 10.54 -0.44 5.58
C LEU A 336 9.71 -0.77 4.33
N ALA A 337 10.30 -0.66 3.15
CA ALA A 337 9.58 -0.80 1.87
C ALA A 337 8.72 -2.06 1.77
N HIS A 338 9.26 -3.21 2.19
CA HIS A 338 8.52 -4.49 2.13
C HIS A 338 7.36 -4.58 3.12
N LEU A 339 7.40 -3.82 4.22
CA LEU A 339 6.36 -3.80 5.22
C LEU A 339 5.30 -2.75 4.90
N LEU A 340 5.73 -1.49 4.73
CA LEU A 340 4.82 -0.39 4.43
C LEU A 340 4.24 -0.53 3.02
N GLY A 341 5.04 -0.99 2.08
CA GLY A 341 4.69 -0.90 0.66
C GLY A 341 4.78 0.54 0.17
N TYR A 342 3.88 0.90 -0.71
CA TYR A 342 3.76 2.26 -1.23
C TYR A 342 2.34 2.57 -1.68
N ALA A 343 1.99 3.86 -1.63
CA ALA A 343 0.80 4.42 -2.24
C ALA A 343 1.21 5.40 -3.35
N GLY A 344 0.38 5.56 -4.34
CA GLY A 344 0.59 6.47 -5.47
C GLY A 344 -0.73 6.90 -6.09
N ILE A 345 -0.68 7.83 -7.05
CA ILE A 345 -1.87 8.22 -7.82
C ILE A 345 -2.40 6.99 -8.56
N ILE A 346 -3.71 6.83 -8.51
CA ILE A 346 -4.38 5.67 -9.10
C ILE A 346 -4.16 5.58 -10.61
N GLN A 347 -3.82 4.40 -11.09
CA GLN A 347 -3.64 4.14 -12.51
C GLN A 347 -4.99 3.88 -13.20
N LYS A 348 -5.08 4.18 -14.49
CA LYS A 348 -6.33 4.09 -15.28
C LYS A 348 -6.92 2.68 -15.32
N GLU A 349 -6.10 1.66 -15.18
CA GLU A 349 -6.48 0.26 -15.15
C GLU A 349 -7.38 -0.08 -13.97
N TYR A 350 -7.19 0.59 -12.84
CA TYR A 350 -8.02 0.42 -11.64
C TYR A 350 -9.35 1.17 -11.72
N LEU A 351 -9.44 2.21 -12.56
CA LEU A 351 -10.65 3.03 -12.72
C LEU A 351 -11.59 2.52 -13.81
N ASN A 352 -11.11 1.74 -14.76
CA ASN A 352 -11.89 1.37 -15.94
C ASN A 352 -11.94 -0.14 -16.12
N HIS A 353 -13.17 -0.69 -16.18
CA HIS A 353 -13.39 -2.12 -16.42
C HIS A 353 -12.76 -2.61 -17.74
N TYR A 354 -12.73 -1.74 -18.75
CA TYR A 354 -12.15 -2.07 -20.06
C TYR A 354 -11.21 -0.98 -20.53
N SER A 355 -10.12 -1.37 -21.15
CA SER A 355 -9.20 -0.48 -21.85
C SER A 355 -9.00 -0.91 -23.31
N MET A 356 -8.62 0.05 -24.17
CA MET A 356 -8.26 -0.24 -25.56
C MET A 356 -6.75 -0.38 -25.67
N GLU A 357 -6.29 -1.59 -25.96
CA GLU A 357 -4.88 -1.87 -26.19
C GLU A 357 -4.67 -2.36 -27.63
N ASN A 358 -3.88 -1.62 -28.40
CA ASN A 358 -3.64 -1.92 -29.84
C ASN A 358 -4.92 -2.12 -30.67
N GLY A 359 -6.00 -1.36 -30.35
CA GLY A 359 -7.29 -1.48 -31.03
C GLY A 359 -8.15 -2.66 -30.58
N ILE A 360 -7.76 -3.38 -29.53
CA ILE A 360 -8.50 -4.50 -28.95
C ILE A 360 -9.00 -4.09 -27.57
N LEU A 361 -10.29 -4.32 -27.31
CA LEU A 361 -10.90 -4.10 -26.00
C LEU A 361 -10.43 -5.21 -25.04
N LYS A 362 -9.71 -4.85 -23.98
CA LYS A 362 -9.28 -5.77 -22.92
C LYS A 362 -10.00 -5.47 -21.61
N GLU A 363 -10.32 -6.50 -20.87
CA GLU A 363 -10.82 -6.39 -19.50
C GLU A 363 -9.66 -6.16 -18.53
N ASN A 364 -9.78 -5.14 -17.71
CA ASN A 364 -8.83 -4.84 -16.64
C ASN A 364 -9.15 -5.70 -15.42
N LYS A 365 -8.28 -6.61 -15.06
CA LYS A 365 -8.47 -7.55 -13.95
C LYS A 365 -8.41 -6.87 -12.59
N GLU A 366 -7.75 -5.74 -12.53
CA GLU A 366 -7.49 -4.95 -11.33
C GLU A 366 -8.50 -3.83 -11.13
N TRP A 367 -9.52 -3.75 -12.01
CA TRP A 367 -10.57 -2.75 -11.90
C TRP A 367 -11.28 -2.79 -10.54
N LEU A 368 -11.28 -1.64 -9.87
CA LEU A 368 -11.96 -1.45 -8.60
C LEU A 368 -13.45 -1.20 -8.83
N PHE A 369 -14.28 -2.00 -8.18
CA PHE A 369 -15.73 -1.91 -8.36
C PHE A 369 -16.48 -2.13 -7.04
N VAL A 370 -17.68 -1.57 -6.99
CA VAL A 370 -18.70 -1.89 -6.00
C VAL A 370 -19.92 -2.52 -6.70
N LEU A 371 -20.79 -3.16 -5.92
CA LEU A 371 -22.05 -3.66 -6.45
C LEU A 371 -23.15 -2.60 -6.26
N ASP A 372 -23.87 -2.28 -7.34
CA ASP A 372 -25.05 -1.44 -7.27
C ASP A 372 -26.24 -2.11 -6.57
N GLU A 373 -27.35 -1.41 -6.42
CA GLU A 373 -28.58 -1.94 -5.79
C GLU A 373 -29.17 -3.19 -6.50
N ASN A 374 -28.78 -3.43 -7.75
CA ASN A 374 -29.21 -4.54 -8.58
C ASN A 374 -28.18 -5.67 -8.62
N GLY A 375 -27.03 -5.53 -7.93
CA GLY A 375 -25.95 -6.49 -7.91
C GLY A 375 -25.01 -6.43 -9.13
N ASN A 376 -25.07 -5.35 -9.95
CA ASN A 376 -24.12 -5.13 -11.04
C ASN A 376 -22.85 -4.48 -10.53
N LYS A 377 -21.71 -4.82 -11.14
CA LYS A 377 -20.45 -4.16 -10.90
C LYS A 377 -20.45 -2.76 -11.52
N VAL A 378 -20.14 -1.76 -10.73
CA VAL A 378 -19.95 -0.36 -11.15
C VAL A 378 -18.63 0.16 -10.60
N ASN A 379 -18.08 1.21 -11.19
CA ASN A 379 -16.85 1.82 -10.69
C ASN A 379 -17.01 2.18 -9.20
N ASP A 380 -15.96 1.96 -8.42
CA ASP A 380 -15.95 2.37 -7.02
C ASP A 380 -15.96 3.91 -6.95
N PRO A 381 -17.00 4.52 -6.38
CA PRO A 381 -17.13 5.98 -6.31
C PRO A 381 -16.09 6.64 -5.40
N ASN A 382 -15.40 5.85 -4.57
CA ASN A 382 -14.33 6.37 -3.72
C ASN A 382 -13.06 6.74 -4.51
N TYR A 383 -12.96 6.34 -5.78
CA TYR A 383 -11.79 6.61 -6.61
C TYR A 383 -12.14 7.41 -7.86
N ASP A 384 -11.29 8.35 -8.19
CA ASP A 384 -11.21 9.10 -9.43
C ASP A 384 -9.75 9.28 -9.83
N GLY A 385 -9.48 10.01 -10.91
CA GLY A 385 -8.13 10.15 -11.46
C GLY A 385 -7.10 10.82 -10.54
N ASP A 386 -7.56 11.52 -9.49
CA ASP A 386 -6.71 12.25 -8.56
C ASP A 386 -6.60 11.52 -7.19
N SER A 387 -7.22 10.35 -7.08
CA SER A 387 -7.20 9.56 -5.84
C SER A 387 -5.88 8.85 -5.65
N TRP A 388 -5.49 8.69 -4.40
CA TRP A 388 -4.40 7.84 -3.98
C TRP A 388 -4.87 6.40 -3.78
N LEU A 389 -4.02 5.44 -4.14
CA LEU A 389 -4.25 4.00 -3.94
C LEU A 389 -2.99 3.37 -3.34
N GLY A 390 -3.15 2.53 -2.34
CA GLY A 390 -2.08 1.67 -1.82
C GLY A 390 -1.86 0.46 -2.72
N TYR A 391 -0.66 0.31 -3.25
CA TYR A 391 -0.33 -0.75 -4.22
C TYR A 391 0.33 -1.98 -3.57
N ALA A 392 1.00 -1.81 -2.45
CA ALA A 392 1.72 -2.89 -1.78
C ALA A 392 1.74 -2.70 -0.26
N GLY A 393 2.11 -3.74 0.48
CA GLY A 393 2.35 -3.69 1.92
C GLY A 393 1.14 -3.27 2.75
N LEU A 394 1.39 -2.59 3.86
CA LEU A 394 0.34 -2.06 4.74
C LEU A 394 -0.50 -0.98 4.06
N GLU A 395 0.10 -0.19 3.18
CA GLU A 395 -0.61 0.81 2.38
C GLU A 395 -1.75 0.19 1.58
N SER A 396 -1.53 -0.99 0.99
CA SER A 396 -2.56 -1.71 0.25
C SER A 396 -3.50 -2.51 1.16
N GLN A 397 -2.96 -3.16 2.18
CA GLN A 397 -3.75 -4.03 3.05
C GLN A 397 -4.75 -3.24 3.91
N TYR A 398 -4.36 -2.03 4.32
CA TYR A 398 -5.17 -1.12 5.13
C TYR A 398 -5.69 0.09 4.33
N GLU A 399 -5.83 -0.08 3.01
CA GLU A 399 -6.32 0.95 2.10
C GLU A 399 -7.65 1.57 2.57
N GLU A 400 -8.60 0.75 3.03
CA GLU A 400 -9.91 1.22 3.48
C GLU A 400 -9.82 2.13 4.71
N GLN A 401 -8.87 1.86 5.61
CA GLN A 401 -8.60 2.68 6.78
C GLN A 401 -7.84 3.95 6.40
N LEU A 402 -6.77 3.80 5.60
CA LEU A 402 -5.85 4.89 5.29
C LEU A 402 -6.43 5.94 4.33
N ARG A 403 -7.28 5.56 3.36
CA ARG A 403 -7.71 6.45 2.27
C ARG A 403 -8.65 7.59 2.68
N GLY A 404 -9.31 7.50 3.84
CA GLY A 404 -10.32 8.46 4.26
C GLY A 404 -11.62 8.41 3.42
N LYS A 405 -12.44 9.46 3.52
CA LYS A 405 -13.69 9.60 2.77
C LYS A 405 -13.78 10.96 2.12
N LYS A 406 -14.02 11.00 0.82
CA LYS A 406 -14.20 12.24 0.07
C LYS A 406 -15.40 13.02 0.55
N GLY A 407 -15.24 14.31 0.61
CA GLY A 407 -16.32 15.28 0.71
C GLY A 407 -16.65 15.89 -0.66
N SER A 408 -17.53 16.84 -0.66
CA SER A 408 -17.92 17.53 -1.90
C SER A 408 -18.37 18.95 -1.61
N PHE A 409 -18.19 19.85 -2.59
CA PHE A 409 -18.67 21.21 -2.49
C PHE A 409 -19.33 21.65 -3.80
N ALA A 410 -20.21 22.64 -3.67
CA ALA A 410 -20.73 23.37 -4.83
C ALA A 410 -20.94 24.84 -4.49
N TYR A 411 -20.63 25.71 -5.43
CA TYR A 411 -20.89 27.14 -5.32
C TYR A 411 -21.27 27.77 -6.66
N ILE A 412 -21.95 28.89 -6.56
CA ILE A 412 -22.22 29.74 -7.71
C ILE A 412 -21.06 30.70 -7.89
N GLN A 413 -20.47 30.69 -9.07
CA GLN A 413 -19.38 31.57 -9.49
C GLN A 413 -19.87 32.62 -10.46
N GLY A 414 -19.55 33.88 -10.19
CA GLY A 414 -19.84 34.98 -11.07
C GLY A 414 -18.90 35.09 -12.27
N LYS A 415 -19.21 35.91 -13.25
CA LYS A 415 -18.42 36.14 -14.48
C LYS A 415 -16.95 36.53 -14.24
N GLY A 416 -16.65 37.11 -13.10
CA GLY A 416 -15.28 37.50 -12.70
C GLY A 416 -14.52 36.43 -11.93
N GLY A 417 -15.10 35.24 -11.79
CA GLY A 417 -14.47 34.14 -11.02
C GLY A 417 -14.76 34.19 -9.52
N GLN A 418 -15.42 35.22 -8.99
CA GLN A 418 -15.73 35.33 -7.56
C GLN A 418 -16.83 34.34 -7.14
N VAL A 419 -16.71 33.78 -5.97
CA VAL A 419 -17.76 32.98 -5.33
C VAL A 419 -18.89 33.90 -4.89
N LYS A 420 -20.10 33.69 -5.40
CA LYS A 420 -21.30 34.42 -5.01
C LYS A 420 -22.09 33.75 -3.89
N GLN A 421 -22.22 32.46 -3.96
CA GLN A 421 -23.00 31.69 -2.99
C GLN A 421 -22.47 30.26 -2.91
N ILE A 422 -22.21 29.76 -1.69
CA ILE A 422 -21.95 28.34 -1.42
C ILE A 422 -23.31 27.65 -1.33
N LEU A 423 -23.50 26.64 -2.16
CA LEU A 423 -24.68 25.78 -2.13
C LEU A 423 -24.59 24.70 -1.08
N PHE A 424 -23.42 24.05 -1.02
CA PHE A 424 -23.06 23.13 0.03
C PHE A 424 -21.53 22.98 0.13
N ASN A 425 -21.08 22.55 1.27
CA ASN A 425 -19.70 22.12 1.50
C ASN A 425 -19.73 20.98 2.53
N VAL A 426 -19.57 19.75 2.03
CA VAL A 426 -19.40 18.54 2.84
C VAL A 426 -17.92 18.33 2.99
N PRO A 427 -17.36 18.41 4.21
CA PRO A 427 -15.94 18.22 4.40
C PRO A 427 -15.55 16.76 4.10
N ALA A 428 -14.30 16.56 3.72
CA ALA A 428 -13.71 15.23 3.71
C ALA A 428 -13.56 14.71 5.15
N VAL A 429 -13.40 13.41 5.28
CA VAL A 429 -13.02 12.74 6.53
C VAL A 429 -11.69 12.07 6.29
N ASP A 430 -10.66 12.52 6.99
CA ASP A 430 -9.30 12.02 6.80
C ASP A 430 -9.19 10.55 7.18
N GLY A 431 -8.15 9.90 6.66
CA GLY A 431 -7.88 8.50 6.92
C GLY A 431 -7.53 8.23 8.38
N GLN A 432 -7.57 6.96 8.72
CA GLN A 432 -7.18 6.48 10.04
C GLN A 432 -5.68 6.24 10.08
N ASP A 433 -5.05 6.57 11.19
CA ASP A 433 -3.63 6.38 11.40
C ASP A 433 -3.33 4.98 11.94
N LEU A 434 -2.22 4.40 11.47
CA LEU A 434 -1.75 3.10 11.93
C LEU A 434 -0.56 3.29 12.88
N HIS A 435 -0.66 2.75 14.07
CA HIS A 435 0.45 2.64 15.01
C HIS A 435 0.98 1.22 15.03
N LEU A 436 2.26 1.07 14.70
CA LEU A 436 2.90 -0.23 14.54
C LEU A 436 3.63 -0.67 15.80
N THR A 437 3.95 -1.99 15.88
CA THR A 437 4.88 -2.55 16.87
C THR A 437 6.34 -2.37 16.46
N ILE A 438 6.58 -1.99 15.21
CA ILE A 438 7.93 -1.70 14.67
C ILE A 438 8.58 -0.57 15.46
N LYS A 439 9.84 -0.75 15.80
CA LYS A 439 10.70 0.28 16.40
C LYS A 439 11.72 0.70 15.35
N ILE A 440 11.56 1.88 14.79
CA ILE A 440 12.39 2.32 13.66
C ILE A 440 13.88 2.33 13.98
N ASN A 441 14.25 2.68 15.20
CA ASN A 441 15.63 2.64 15.63
C ASN A 441 16.20 1.20 15.64
N LEU A 442 15.39 0.20 16.02
CA LEU A 442 15.77 -1.22 15.96
C LEU A 442 15.83 -1.71 14.50
N GLN A 443 14.88 -1.30 13.67
CA GLN A 443 14.85 -1.62 12.24
C GLN A 443 16.14 -1.14 11.56
N ARG A 444 16.48 0.14 11.70
CA ARG A 444 17.72 0.73 11.15
C ARG A 444 18.98 0.10 11.74
N ARG A 445 18.98 -0.18 13.03
CA ARG A 445 20.07 -0.89 13.68
C ARG A 445 20.26 -2.31 13.10
N THR A 446 19.16 -2.99 12.81
CA THR A 446 19.21 -4.32 12.17
C THR A 446 19.86 -4.25 10.80
N GLU A 447 19.49 -3.26 9.99
CA GLU A 447 20.08 -3.03 8.66
C GLU A 447 21.56 -2.63 8.75
N GLU A 448 21.91 -1.76 9.69
CA GLU A 448 23.31 -1.40 9.94
C GLU A 448 24.15 -2.63 10.31
N VAL A 449 23.63 -3.47 11.18
CA VAL A 449 24.29 -4.74 11.58
C VAL A 449 24.43 -5.67 10.37
N ILE A 450 23.40 -5.79 9.52
CA ILE A 450 23.46 -6.57 8.28
C ILE A 450 24.55 -6.00 7.37
N ARG A 451 24.51 -4.69 7.08
CA ARG A 451 25.47 -4.02 6.19
C ARG A 451 26.92 -4.15 6.65
N ASN A 452 27.15 -4.11 7.97
CA ASN A 452 28.49 -4.21 8.54
C ASN A 452 29.04 -5.65 8.56
N ILE A 453 28.15 -6.66 8.52
CA ILE A 453 28.51 -8.08 8.60
C ILE A 453 28.45 -8.74 7.23
N VAL A 454 27.41 -8.45 6.45
CA VAL A 454 27.20 -8.97 5.10
C VAL A 454 27.87 -8.02 4.11
N TYR A 455 29.13 -8.25 3.83
CA TYR A 455 29.96 -7.40 2.96
C TYR A 455 29.93 -7.82 1.48
N ASP A 456 29.11 -8.77 1.12
CA ASP A 456 28.96 -9.27 -0.25
C ASP A 456 27.55 -9.00 -0.78
N ASP A 457 27.48 -8.14 -1.77
CA ASP A 457 26.21 -7.75 -2.41
C ASP A 457 25.49 -8.91 -3.10
N SER A 458 26.13 -10.06 -3.29
CA SER A 458 25.46 -11.24 -3.85
C SER A 458 24.55 -11.97 -2.86
N ILE A 459 24.63 -11.64 -1.56
CA ILE A 459 23.83 -12.23 -0.51
C ILE A 459 22.49 -11.52 -0.40
N SER A 460 21.41 -12.29 -0.37
CA SER A 460 20.08 -11.84 -0.02
C SER A 460 19.61 -12.54 1.26
N GLY A 461 18.56 -12.05 1.90
CA GLY A 461 18.07 -12.68 3.10
C GLY A 461 17.00 -11.90 3.85
N THR A 462 16.72 -12.35 5.07
CA THR A 462 15.80 -11.66 5.97
C THR A 462 16.23 -11.79 7.41
N VAL A 463 15.95 -10.75 8.19
CA VAL A 463 16.11 -10.74 9.64
C VAL A 463 14.80 -10.30 10.28
N ILE A 464 14.31 -11.09 11.22
CA ILE A 464 13.10 -10.79 11.99
C ILE A 464 13.51 -10.65 13.45
N VAL A 465 13.08 -9.56 14.07
CA VAL A 465 13.16 -9.34 15.52
C VAL A 465 11.75 -9.22 16.05
N MET A 466 11.38 -10.10 16.98
CA MET A 466 10.05 -10.11 17.55
C MET A 466 10.08 -10.34 19.07
N ASN A 467 9.03 -9.92 19.74
CA ASN A 467 8.79 -10.32 21.11
C ASN A 467 8.14 -11.70 21.12
N PRO A 468 8.81 -12.73 21.65
CA PRO A 468 8.28 -14.09 21.59
C PRO A 468 7.04 -14.30 22.47
N THR A 469 6.81 -13.48 23.49
CA THR A 469 5.72 -13.64 24.46
C THR A 469 4.40 -12.98 24.06
N THR A 470 4.45 -12.02 23.13
CA THR A 470 3.26 -11.35 22.61
C THR A 470 3.00 -11.65 21.14
N GLY A 471 4.02 -11.96 20.37
CA GLY A 471 3.98 -12.08 18.93
C GLY A 471 4.30 -10.77 18.19
N ALA A 472 4.47 -9.64 18.90
CA ALA A 472 4.78 -8.34 18.29
C ALA A 472 6.08 -8.40 17.47
N VAL A 473 6.02 -8.03 16.20
CA VAL A 473 7.20 -7.92 15.32
C VAL A 473 7.77 -6.51 15.48
N GLU A 474 8.96 -6.41 16.07
CA GLU A 474 9.61 -5.14 16.39
C GLU A 474 10.56 -4.64 15.28
N ALA A 475 11.07 -5.55 14.44
CA ALA A 475 11.80 -5.23 13.21
C ALA A 475 11.66 -6.38 12.21
N MET A 476 11.54 -6.04 10.93
CA MET A 476 11.45 -7.02 9.84
C MET A 476 12.18 -6.49 8.60
N VAL A 477 13.37 -7.02 8.35
CA VAL A 477 14.23 -6.63 7.24
C VAL A 477 14.24 -7.73 6.18
N SER A 478 13.90 -7.39 4.95
CA SER A 478 14.13 -8.22 3.77
C SER A 478 15.11 -7.49 2.85
N PHE A 479 16.17 -8.15 2.39
CA PHE A 479 17.18 -7.50 1.57
C PHE A 479 17.61 -8.36 0.37
N PRO A 480 17.97 -7.69 -0.77
CA PRO A 480 17.90 -6.25 -0.99
C PRO A 480 16.46 -5.72 -0.94
N GLY A 481 16.31 -4.41 -0.74
CA GLY A 481 15.04 -3.70 -0.76
C GLY A 481 14.93 -2.79 -1.99
N TYR A 482 13.88 -2.00 -2.04
CA TYR A 482 13.60 -0.99 -3.05
C TYR A 482 13.19 0.34 -2.38
N ASP A 483 13.26 1.46 -3.09
CA ASP A 483 12.78 2.74 -2.56
C ASP A 483 11.29 2.95 -2.87
N PRO A 484 10.41 2.99 -1.86
CA PRO A 484 8.99 3.22 -2.06
C PRO A 484 8.67 4.63 -2.55
N ASN A 485 9.55 5.62 -2.30
CA ASN A 485 9.35 6.99 -2.74
C ASN A 485 9.38 7.13 -4.27
N ALA A 486 10.21 6.35 -4.96
CA ALA A 486 10.26 6.34 -6.43
C ALA A 486 8.91 5.92 -7.04
N PHE A 487 8.23 4.97 -6.41
CA PHE A 487 6.89 4.54 -6.85
C PHE A 487 5.82 5.59 -6.52
N SER A 488 5.90 6.20 -5.35
CA SER A 488 4.93 7.18 -4.86
C SER A 488 4.93 8.46 -5.70
N ARG A 489 6.10 8.90 -6.14
CA ARG A 489 6.25 10.06 -7.05
C ARG A 489 5.86 9.77 -8.50
N GLY A 490 5.83 8.48 -8.87
CA GLY A 490 5.65 8.06 -10.26
C GLY A 490 6.89 8.21 -11.12
N ASP A 491 8.07 8.22 -10.51
CA ASP A 491 9.38 8.32 -11.19
C ASP A 491 9.82 6.98 -11.78
N MET A 492 9.12 5.90 -11.46
CA MET A 492 9.41 4.56 -11.96
C MET A 492 9.03 4.44 -13.44
N ASP A 493 9.99 4.50 -14.31
CA ASP A 493 9.80 4.24 -15.73
C ASP A 493 9.79 2.73 -16.06
N ASP A 494 9.43 2.39 -17.30
CA ASP A 494 9.31 0.99 -17.74
C ASP A 494 10.68 0.25 -17.70
N GLU A 495 11.81 0.95 -17.86
CA GLU A 495 13.15 0.37 -17.85
C GLU A 495 13.57 0.06 -16.41
N ALA A 496 13.44 1.00 -15.48
CA ALA A 496 13.73 0.82 -14.06
C ALA A 496 12.86 -0.28 -13.44
N TRP A 497 11.56 -0.32 -13.78
CA TRP A 497 10.67 -1.41 -13.39
C TRP A 497 11.14 -2.76 -13.91
N SER A 498 11.45 -2.84 -15.22
CA SER A 498 11.92 -4.06 -15.87
C SER A 498 13.23 -4.59 -15.28
N ASP A 499 14.15 -3.70 -14.94
CA ASP A 499 15.42 -4.06 -14.31
C ASP A 499 15.18 -4.63 -12.91
N MET A 500 14.30 -4.02 -12.13
CA MET A 500 13.95 -4.49 -10.79
C MET A 500 13.22 -5.84 -10.83
N GLU A 501 12.29 -6.04 -11.77
CA GLU A 501 11.57 -7.30 -11.95
C GLU A 501 12.50 -8.45 -12.38
N LYS A 502 13.52 -8.13 -13.20
CA LYS A 502 14.48 -9.11 -13.71
C LYS A 502 15.69 -9.34 -12.81
N ASP A 503 15.84 -8.56 -11.76
CA ASP A 503 16.95 -8.72 -10.82
C ASP A 503 16.88 -10.12 -10.18
N PRO A 504 17.93 -10.96 -10.33
CA PRO A 504 17.96 -12.30 -9.76
C PRO A 504 17.91 -12.32 -8.23
N LYS A 505 18.15 -11.18 -7.58
CA LYS A 505 18.02 -11.02 -6.12
C LYS A 505 16.59 -10.70 -5.69
N THR A 506 15.66 -10.53 -6.64
CA THR A 506 14.23 -10.27 -6.35
C THR A 506 14.00 -9.22 -5.26
N PRO A 507 14.36 -7.94 -5.49
CA PRO A 507 14.27 -6.88 -4.47
C PRO A 507 12.85 -6.59 -4.01
N LEU A 508 11.83 -6.91 -4.81
CA LEU A 508 10.41 -6.73 -4.45
C LEU A 508 9.87 -7.82 -3.52
N LEU A 509 10.60 -8.93 -3.34
CA LEU A 509 10.13 -10.06 -2.54
C LEU A 509 10.26 -9.77 -1.04
N ASN A 510 9.14 -9.73 -0.31
CA ASN A 510 9.16 -9.79 1.16
C ASN A 510 9.52 -11.22 1.62
N ARG A 511 10.81 -11.48 1.81
CA ARG A 511 11.32 -12.80 2.17
C ARG A 511 10.78 -13.32 3.49
N ALA A 512 10.45 -12.42 4.42
CA ALA A 512 9.98 -12.78 5.75
C ALA A 512 8.65 -13.54 5.74
N ILE A 513 7.75 -13.18 4.83
CA ILE A 513 6.35 -13.63 4.81
C ILE A 513 5.90 -14.28 3.49
N GLN A 514 6.57 -13.95 2.37
CA GLN A 514 6.23 -14.46 1.04
C GLN A 514 7.20 -15.52 0.54
N GLY A 515 8.44 -15.50 0.99
CA GLY A 515 9.44 -16.52 0.64
C GLY A 515 9.16 -17.86 1.33
N LEU A 516 9.16 -18.95 0.56
CA LEU A 516 9.02 -20.30 1.06
C LEU A 516 10.36 -21.03 0.98
N TYR A 517 10.89 -21.40 2.12
CA TYR A 517 12.23 -21.91 2.24
C TYR A 517 12.29 -23.24 3.03
N PRO A 518 13.17 -24.20 2.65
CA PRO A 518 13.43 -25.36 3.48
C PRO A 518 14.13 -24.91 4.78
N PRO A 519 13.56 -25.26 5.95
CA PRO A 519 14.09 -24.78 7.24
C PRO A 519 15.39 -25.48 7.68
N GLY A 520 15.71 -26.61 7.08
CA GLY A 520 16.83 -27.41 7.53
C GLY A 520 16.74 -27.80 9.01
N SER A 521 17.84 -27.84 9.67
CA SER A 521 17.93 -28.28 11.08
C SER A 521 17.15 -27.41 12.08
N THR A 522 16.66 -26.22 11.70
CA THR A 522 15.78 -25.41 12.57
C THR A 522 14.40 -26.04 12.77
N PHE A 523 14.03 -27.01 11.94
CA PHE A 523 12.78 -27.75 12.05
C PHE A 523 12.81 -28.92 13.04
N LYS A 524 13.99 -29.38 13.45
CA LYS A 524 14.16 -30.53 14.36
C LYS A 524 13.36 -30.43 15.67
N PRO A 525 13.21 -29.27 16.31
CA PRO A 525 12.35 -29.13 17.49
C PRO A 525 10.91 -29.59 17.25
N LEU A 526 10.31 -29.28 16.08
CA LEU A 526 8.94 -29.70 15.75
C LEU A 526 8.81 -31.21 15.53
N VAL A 527 9.85 -31.84 14.95
CA VAL A 527 9.91 -33.28 14.81
C VAL A 527 10.08 -33.94 16.17
N ALA A 528 10.87 -33.33 17.09
CA ALA A 528 11.03 -33.81 18.47
C ALA A 528 9.68 -33.74 19.22
N ILE A 529 8.95 -32.64 19.14
CA ILE A 529 7.58 -32.53 19.67
C ILE A 529 6.75 -33.72 19.17
N THR A 530 6.71 -33.93 17.86
CA THR A 530 5.91 -35.00 17.27
C THR A 530 6.29 -36.37 17.80
N GLY A 531 7.58 -36.63 17.96
CA GLY A 531 8.08 -37.88 18.52
C GLY A 531 7.67 -38.13 19.99
N LEU A 532 7.78 -37.08 20.80
CA LEU A 532 7.46 -37.13 22.24
C LEU A 532 5.95 -37.20 22.47
N GLU A 533 5.19 -36.29 21.90
CA GLU A 533 3.72 -36.17 22.10
C GLU A 533 2.97 -37.38 21.50
N SER A 534 3.47 -37.99 20.46
CA SER A 534 2.89 -39.22 19.89
C SER A 534 3.29 -40.49 20.65
N GLY A 535 4.24 -40.43 21.58
CA GLY A 535 4.78 -41.59 22.29
C GLY A 535 5.70 -42.47 21.41
N ASN A 536 6.02 -42.06 20.20
CA ASN A 536 6.89 -42.80 19.30
C ASN A 536 8.38 -42.79 19.74
N MET A 537 8.74 -41.79 20.57
CA MET A 537 10.09 -41.62 21.08
C MET A 537 10.03 -41.17 22.55
N THR A 538 11.04 -41.53 23.33
CA THR A 538 11.26 -41.02 24.68
C THR A 538 12.57 -40.25 24.74
N LEU A 539 12.70 -39.38 25.75
CA LEU A 539 13.92 -38.57 25.95
C LEU A 539 15.18 -39.43 26.14
N ASP A 540 15.04 -40.54 26.88
CA ASP A 540 16.14 -41.43 27.23
C ASP A 540 16.54 -42.37 26.11
N TRP A 541 15.71 -42.52 25.09
CA TRP A 541 16.04 -43.39 23.97
C TRP A 541 17.31 -42.91 23.25
N ALA A 542 18.26 -43.79 23.13
CA ALA A 542 19.55 -43.57 22.45
C ALA A 542 19.82 -44.69 21.45
N PHE A 543 20.61 -44.42 20.42
CA PHE A 543 21.15 -45.50 19.58
C PHE A 543 21.98 -46.44 20.43
N PRO A 544 21.83 -47.78 20.25
CA PRO A 544 22.63 -48.76 20.94
C PRO A 544 24.14 -48.56 20.74
N GLU A 545 24.91 -48.86 21.75
CA GLU A 545 26.36 -48.68 21.75
C GLU A 545 27.08 -49.49 20.64
N GLU A 546 26.54 -50.65 20.26
CA GLU A 546 26.96 -51.45 19.11
C GLU A 546 26.86 -50.75 17.77
N GLN A 547 26.00 -49.74 17.66
CA GLN A 547 25.84 -48.91 16.46
C GLN A 547 26.62 -47.59 16.54
N GLU A 548 27.33 -47.39 17.65
CA GLU A 548 28.24 -46.27 17.80
C GLU A 548 29.48 -46.34 16.90
N HIS A 549 29.76 -47.51 16.30
CA HIS A 549 30.79 -47.63 15.26
C HIS A 549 30.45 -46.83 13.98
N LEU A 550 29.23 -46.38 13.81
CA LEU A 550 28.89 -45.36 12.81
C LEU A 550 29.46 -43.98 13.19
N LYS A 551 30.04 -43.85 14.40
CA LYS A 551 30.81 -42.68 14.81
C LYS A 551 32.17 -42.68 14.08
N GLY A 552 32.38 -41.74 13.21
CA GLY A 552 33.74 -41.29 12.90
C GLY A 552 34.42 -41.70 11.62
N THR A 553 33.96 -42.72 10.89
CA THR A 553 34.60 -43.08 9.63
C THR A 553 33.79 -42.84 8.37
N ASP A 554 32.46 -42.83 8.48
CA ASP A 554 31.58 -42.58 7.33
C ASP A 554 30.67 -41.38 7.59
N THR A 555 30.85 -40.37 6.79
CA THR A 555 29.95 -39.20 6.75
C THR A 555 28.57 -39.55 6.22
N ILE A 556 28.36 -40.79 5.82
CA ILE A 556 27.14 -41.23 5.14
C ILE A 556 26.59 -42.46 5.86
N TRP A 557 25.37 -42.37 6.37
CA TRP A 557 24.61 -43.49 6.89
C TRP A 557 23.85 -44.20 5.77
N ASN A 558 24.02 -45.47 5.65
CA ASN A 558 23.27 -46.32 4.75
C ASN A 558 22.43 -47.33 5.55
N PRO A 559 21.13 -47.15 5.69
CA PRO A 559 20.27 -47.99 6.49
C PRO A 559 20.13 -49.45 5.96
N THR A 560 20.55 -49.71 4.72
CA THR A 560 20.47 -51.09 4.13
C THR A 560 21.59 -52.03 4.57
N LYS A 561 22.58 -51.53 5.31
CA LYS A 561 23.74 -52.31 5.79
C LYS A 561 23.71 -52.64 7.28
N GLY A 562 22.66 -53.30 7.76
CA GLY A 562 22.60 -53.84 9.12
C GLY A 562 22.19 -52.84 10.19
N THR A 563 21.09 -52.20 10.08
CA THR A 563 20.65 -51.11 10.93
C THR A 563 19.27 -51.34 11.55
N LEU A 564 18.93 -50.51 12.55
CA LEU A 564 17.66 -50.52 13.28
C LEU A 564 16.41 -50.33 12.42
N ILE A 565 16.57 -50.07 11.13
CA ILE A 565 15.46 -49.80 10.23
C ILE A 565 15.41 -50.92 9.20
N PRO A 566 14.53 -51.91 9.35
CA PRO A 566 14.32 -52.94 8.34
C PRO A 566 13.57 -52.32 7.15
N GLU A 567 14.02 -52.67 5.95
CA GLU A 567 13.29 -52.40 4.69
C GLU A 567 13.15 -50.94 4.32
N SER A 568 14.02 -50.04 4.74
CA SER A 568 13.89 -48.64 4.34
C SER A 568 14.39 -48.43 2.91
N GLY A 569 13.58 -47.77 2.08
CA GLY A 569 14.00 -47.24 0.77
C GLY A 569 14.98 -46.07 0.88
N VAL A 570 15.49 -45.77 2.09
CA VAL A 570 16.42 -44.66 2.34
C VAL A 570 17.81 -45.04 1.87
N THR A 571 18.32 -44.27 0.91
CA THR A 571 19.62 -44.60 0.28
C THR A 571 20.79 -43.88 0.96
N LYS A 572 20.58 -42.69 1.52
CA LYS A 572 21.69 -41.88 2.06
C LYS A 572 21.23 -40.78 3.00
N VAL A 573 21.85 -40.67 4.18
CA VAL A 573 21.73 -39.51 5.08
C VAL A 573 23.11 -39.00 5.43
N THR A 574 23.38 -37.74 5.09
CA THR A 574 24.68 -37.11 5.36
C THR A 574 24.75 -36.61 6.80
N ARG A 575 25.85 -36.93 7.49
CA ARG A 575 26.16 -36.38 8.81
C ARG A 575 26.67 -34.97 8.73
N THR A 576 26.18 -34.10 9.62
CA THR A 576 26.65 -32.71 9.74
C THR A 576 28.07 -32.62 10.37
N TRP A 577 28.51 -33.61 11.22
CA TRP A 577 29.82 -33.58 11.96
C TRP A 577 30.38 -34.97 12.12
N SER A 578 31.57 -35.23 11.62
CA SER A 578 32.07 -36.56 11.44
C SER A 578 32.88 -37.14 12.61
N THR A 579 33.57 -36.36 13.44
CA THR A 579 34.65 -36.91 14.24
C THR A 579 34.64 -36.63 15.74
N ASN A 580 33.81 -35.71 16.24
CA ASN A 580 33.90 -35.22 17.63
C ASN A 580 32.59 -35.27 18.41
N ARG A 581 31.72 -36.25 18.16
CA ARG A 581 30.53 -36.44 18.99
C ARG A 581 30.88 -36.86 20.40
N ARG A 582 30.21 -36.27 21.35
CA ARG A 582 30.35 -36.56 22.76
C ARG A 582 29.00 -36.90 23.38
N GLY A 583 29.00 -37.92 24.22
CA GLY A 583 27.84 -38.42 24.91
C GLY A 583 27.00 -39.42 24.11
N PRO A 584 25.96 -40.00 24.71
CA PRO A 584 25.03 -40.91 24.04
C PRO A 584 24.28 -40.24 22.92
N MET A 585 23.94 -40.99 21.88
CA MET A 585 23.14 -40.52 20.75
C MET A 585 21.64 -40.51 21.11
N ASN A 586 21.27 -39.76 22.13
CA ASN A 586 19.87 -39.49 22.54
C ASN A 586 19.37 -38.17 21.94
N MET A 587 18.08 -37.88 22.15
CA MET A 587 17.44 -36.71 21.59
C MET A 587 18.14 -35.40 21.97
N LYS A 588 18.49 -35.23 23.26
CA LYS A 588 19.15 -34.03 23.77
C LYS A 588 20.48 -33.75 23.08
N ASN A 589 21.40 -34.74 23.13
CA ASN A 589 22.72 -34.57 22.52
C ASN A 589 22.65 -34.42 21.00
N CYS A 590 21.74 -35.11 20.35
CA CYS A 590 21.53 -35.00 18.91
C CYS A 590 20.87 -33.67 18.48
N MET A 591 20.03 -33.06 19.34
CA MET A 591 19.51 -31.70 19.14
C MET A 591 20.64 -30.67 19.26
N ILE A 592 21.44 -30.75 20.35
CA ILE A 592 22.57 -29.85 20.62
C ILE A 592 23.61 -29.89 19.48
N GLN A 593 23.95 -31.09 19.03
CA GLN A 593 24.91 -31.31 17.95
C GLN A 593 24.30 -31.26 16.55
N SER A 594 23.01 -31.00 16.46
CA SER A 594 22.24 -30.92 15.21
C SER A 594 22.38 -32.16 14.31
N ASP A 595 22.28 -33.37 14.91
CA ASP A 595 22.50 -34.64 14.21
C ASP A 595 21.38 -34.96 13.20
N ASN A 596 21.74 -35.19 11.95
CA ASN A 596 20.78 -35.53 10.90
C ASN A 596 20.33 -37.00 10.99
N ILE A 597 21.20 -37.91 11.40
CA ILE A 597 20.88 -39.35 11.44
C ILE A 597 19.81 -39.64 12.48
N TYR A 598 19.95 -39.08 13.68
CA TYR A 598 18.95 -39.25 14.72
C TYR A 598 17.55 -38.73 14.25
N PHE A 599 17.51 -37.57 13.69
CA PHE A 599 16.25 -36.96 13.25
C PHE A 599 15.65 -37.60 11.99
N ALA A 600 16.46 -38.09 11.07
CA ALA A 600 16.02 -38.96 9.98
C ALA A 600 15.35 -40.22 10.50
N TYR A 601 16.02 -40.92 11.46
CA TYR A 601 15.47 -42.10 12.12
C TYR A 601 14.18 -41.79 12.87
N LEU A 602 14.15 -40.68 13.61
CA LEU A 602 12.95 -40.22 14.31
C LEU A 602 11.78 -39.99 13.36
N GLY A 603 12.00 -39.28 12.23
CA GLY A 603 10.99 -39.08 11.20
C GLY A 603 10.43 -40.41 10.66
N MET A 604 11.29 -41.34 10.31
CA MET A 604 10.89 -42.67 9.84
C MET A 604 10.12 -43.45 10.92
N LYS A 605 10.52 -43.36 12.18
CA LYS A 605 9.87 -44.04 13.31
C LYS A 605 8.48 -43.45 13.58
N ILE A 606 8.31 -42.15 13.45
CA ILE A 606 7.02 -41.44 13.55
C ILE A 606 6.09 -41.90 12.41
N GLY A 607 6.60 -41.97 11.20
CA GLY A 607 5.81 -42.29 9.97
C GLY A 607 4.98 -41.09 9.45
N TRP A 608 4.65 -41.15 8.15
CA TRP A 608 3.94 -40.06 7.45
C TRP A 608 2.62 -39.66 8.08
N SER A 609 1.78 -40.62 8.41
CA SER A 609 0.44 -40.35 8.94
C SER A 609 0.50 -39.55 10.24
N THR A 610 1.35 -39.96 11.19
CA THR A 610 1.52 -39.28 12.47
C THR A 610 2.19 -37.93 12.29
N LEU A 611 3.25 -37.86 11.49
CA LEU A 611 3.98 -36.63 11.23
C LEU A 611 3.06 -35.55 10.63
N LYS A 612 2.33 -35.89 9.57
CA LYS A 612 1.39 -34.96 8.94
C LYS A 612 0.30 -34.48 9.90
N ARG A 613 -0.29 -35.39 10.66
CA ARG A 613 -1.33 -35.05 11.64
C ARG A 613 -0.85 -34.04 12.69
N TYR A 614 0.33 -34.24 13.27
CA TYR A 614 0.88 -33.32 14.26
C TYR A 614 1.30 -32.00 13.65
N LEU A 615 2.03 -32.02 12.52
CA LEU A 615 2.45 -30.80 11.85
C LEU A 615 1.26 -29.96 11.37
N SER A 616 0.20 -30.59 10.80
CA SER A 616 -1.02 -29.88 10.46
C SER A 616 -1.74 -29.32 11.71
N GLY A 617 -1.74 -30.05 12.83
CA GLY A 617 -2.25 -29.54 14.10
C GLY A 617 -1.49 -28.30 14.60
N MET A 618 -0.22 -28.20 14.30
CA MET A 618 0.63 -27.04 14.59
C MET A 618 0.42 -25.88 13.59
N GLY A 619 -0.36 -26.06 12.51
CA GLY A 619 -0.62 -25.04 11.49
C GLY A 619 0.27 -25.14 10.24
N MET A 620 1.02 -26.24 10.06
CA MET A 620 1.70 -26.47 8.79
C MET A 620 0.68 -26.75 7.69
N GLY A 621 0.85 -26.10 6.53
CA GLY A 621 -0.12 -26.10 5.44
C GLY A 621 -1.12 -24.93 5.51
N GLU A 622 -1.05 -24.14 6.57
CA GLU A 622 -1.82 -22.91 6.72
C GLU A 622 -0.92 -21.68 6.49
N ALA A 623 -1.53 -20.56 6.14
CA ALA A 623 -0.89 -19.26 6.23
C ALA A 623 -0.85 -18.82 7.71
N VAL A 624 0.25 -18.24 8.15
CA VAL A 624 0.32 -17.63 9.47
C VAL A 624 -0.61 -16.42 9.48
N PRO A 625 -1.54 -16.28 10.43
CA PRO A 625 -2.32 -15.06 10.54
C PRO A 625 -1.37 -13.90 10.91
N PHE A 626 -1.42 -12.86 10.09
CA PHE A 626 -0.57 -11.68 10.21
C PHE A 626 -1.25 -10.50 9.54
N ASP A 627 -0.85 -9.29 9.83
CA ASP A 627 -1.45 -8.07 9.25
C ASP A 627 -1.21 -7.92 7.73
N LEU A 628 -0.28 -8.69 7.20
CA LEU A 628 -0.05 -8.82 5.76
C LEU A 628 -0.28 -10.27 5.30
N PRO A 629 -0.67 -10.48 4.04
CA PRO A 629 -0.82 -11.82 3.50
C PRO A 629 0.47 -12.63 3.55
N THR A 630 0.44 -13.81 4.20
CA THR A 630 1.57 -14.72 4.30
C THR A 630 1.39 -15.93 3.39
N GLN A 631 2.50 -16.51 2.92
CA GLN A 631 2.46 -17.74 2.15
C GLN A 631 2.16 -18.96 3.03
N LYS A 632 1.38 -19.91 2.49
CA LYS A 632 1.09 -21.18 3.13
C LYS A 632 2.32 -22.07 3.12
N SER A 633 2.69 -22.60 4.28
CA SER A 633 3.75 -23.61 4.38
C SER A 633 3.36 -24.93 3.72
N GLN A 634 4.37 -25.77 3.44
CA GLN A 634 4.22 -27.04 2.77
C GLN A 634 4.95 -28.13 3.53
N ILE A 635 4.31 -29.27 3.84
CA ILE A 635 4.97 -30.46 4.41
C ILE A 635 5.57 -31.28 3.26
N LYS A 636 4.81 -31.46 2.21
CA LYS A 636 5.22 -32.07 0.94
C LYS A 636 4.39 -31.53 -0.21
N ASN A 637 4.84 -31.71 -1.44
CA ASN A 637 4.07 -31.33 -2.62
C ASN A 637 2.79 -32.17 -2.72
N THR A 638 1.63 -31.51 -2.68
CA THR A 638 0.30 -32.14 -2.77
C THR A 638 -0.24 -32.20 -4.18
N GLY A 639 0.45 -31.59 -5.14
CA GLY A 639 0.05 -31.59 -6.56
C GLY A 639 -1.00 -30.52 -6.87
N ASP A 640 -0.59 -29.26 -6.87
CA ASP A 640 -1.45 -28.16 -7.33
C ASP A 640 -1.27 -27.88 -8.83
N GLY A 641 -2.37 -27.72 -9.53
CA GLY A 641 -2.38 -27.43 -10.97
C GLY A 641 -1.83 -28.59 -11.81
N GLU A 642 -0.81 -28.31 -12.64
CA GLU A 642 -0.19 -29.29 -13.55
C GLU A 642 0.84 -30.20 -12.84
N LYS A 643 1.18 -29.93 -11.58
CA LYS A 643 2.16 -30.71 -10.83
C LYS A 643 1.50 -31.92 -10.20
N ALA A 644 2.10 -33.11 -10.41
CA ALA A 644 1.65 -34.31 -9.71
C ALA A 644 2.03 -34.26 -8.21
N ALA A 645 1.16 -34.84 -7.36
CA ALA A 645 1.48 -35.00 -5.94
C ALA A 645 2.71 -35.90 -5.76
N SER A 646 3.57 -35.56 -4.79
CA SER A 646 4.75 -36.36 -4.49
C SER A 646 4.41 -37.68 -3.82
N GLU A 647 5.16 -38.73 -4.10
CA GLU A 647 5.04 -40.01 -3.41
C GLU A 647 5.55 -39.92 -1.97
N GLU A 648 4.91 -40.64 -1.06
CA GLU A 648 5.31 -40.76 0.36
C GLU A 648 6.41 -41.82 0.54
N THR A 649 7.63 -41.50 0.08
CA THR A 649 8.77 -42.40 0.20
C THR A 649 9.42 -42.31 1.57
N MET A 650 10.15 -43.32 1.96
CA MET A 650 10.93 -43.31 3.20
C MET A 650 12.13 -42.35 3.14
N ASP A 651 12.68 -42.11 1.95
CA ASP A 651 13.74 -41.13 1.74
C ASP A 651 13.20 -39.72 2.01
N LEU A 652 12.03 -39.38 1.45
CA LEU A 652 11.40 -38.07 1.68
C LEU A 652 11.03 -37.89 3.17
N LEU A 653 10.52 -38.93 3.83
CA LEU A 653 10.21 -38.92 5.26
C LEU A 653 11.44 -38.68 6.12
N ALA A 654 12.55 -39.40 5.82
CA ALA A 654 13.82 -39.20 6.50
C ALA A 654 14.35 -37.75 6.32
N MET A 655 14.26 -37.21 5.09
CA MET A 655 14.66 -35.83 4.81
C MET A 655 13.79 -34.84 5.58
N THR A 656 12.46 -35.03 5.58
CA THR A 656 11.52 -34.20 6.37
C THR A 656 11.86 -34.24 7.86
N GLY A 657 12.35 -35.38 8.39
CA GLY A 657 12.76 -35.52 9.78
C GLY A 657 13.86 -34.56 10.22
N TYR A 658 14.72 -34.10 9.32
CA TYR A 658 15.74 -33.10 9.63
C TYR A 658 15.53 -31.76 8.85
N GLY A 659 14.31 -31.52 8.35
CA GLY A 659 13.92 -30.23 7.81
C GLY A 659 14.30 -29.97 6.36
N GLN A 660 14.41 -31.04 5.55
CA GLN A 660 14.77 -31.02 4.14
C GLN A 660 13.67 -31.70 3.30
N GLY A 661 13.96 -31.98 2.04
CA GLY A 661 13.02 -32.59 1.12
C GLY A 661 12.10 -31.56 0.47
N GLU A 662 10.79 -31.73 0.65
CA GLU A 662 9.78 -30.82 0.07
C GLU A 662 9.13 -29.92 1.14
N LEU A 663 9.68 -29.93 2.34
CA LEU A 663 9.23 -29.10 3.45
C LEU A 663 9.62 -27.64 3.22
N LEU A 664 8.63 -26.77 3.19
CA LEU A 664 8.81 -25.33 2.99
C LEU A 664 7.96 -24.53 3.98
N LEU A 665 8.53 -23.45 4.51
CA LEU A 665 7.80 -22.49 5.35
C LEU A 665 8.41 -21.09 5.25
N THR A 666 7.66 -20.11 5.69
CA THR A 666 8.15 -18.72 5.75
C THR A 666 9.05 -18.51 6.97
N PRO A 667 10.00 -17.59 6.91
CA PRO A 667 10.79 -17.20 8.08
C PRO A 667 9.95 -16.76 9.27
N LEU A 668 8.86 -16.00 9.06
CA LEU A 668 7.95 -15.58 10.13
C LEU A 668 7.31 -16.79 10.83
N GLN A 669 6.86 -17.79 10.07
CA GLN A 669 6.28 -19.00 10.64
C GLN A 669 7.29 -19.77 11.49
N LEU A 670 8.54 -19.85 11.02
CA LEU A 670 9.60 -20.49 11.81
C LEU A 670 9.89 -19.73 13.11
N ALA A 671 9.97 -18.39 13.05
CA ALA A 671 10.16 -17.56 14.23
C ALA A 671 9.03 -17.78 15.25
N SER A 672 7.78 -17.79 14.77
CA SER A 672 6.59 -18.04 15.58
C SER A 672 6.61 -19.43 16.24
N TYR A 673 7.04 -20.48 15.54
CA TYR A 673 7.17 -21.81 16.16
C TYR A 673 8.23 -21.87 17.23
N ILE A 674 9.37 -21.22 17.02
CA ILE A 674 10.46 -21.22 18.01
C ILE A 674 10.09 -20.39 19.23
N SER A 675 9.27 -19.36 19.09
CA SER A 675 8.75 -18.57 20.21
C SER A 675 7.93 -19.41 21.20
N ALA A 676 7.27 -20.48 20.74
CA ALA A 676 6.45 -21.34 21.58
C ALA A 676 7.25 -21.98 22.74
N PHE A 677 8.55 -22.21 22.58
CA PHE A 677 9.36 -22.77 23.64
C PHE A 677 9.61 -21.77 24.78
N ARG A 678 9.49 -20.48 24.53
CA ARG A 678 9.47 -19.44 25.56
C ARG A 678 8.13 -19.41 26.32
N ASN A 679 7.04 -19.85 25.68
CA ASN A 679 5.66 -19.72 26.15
C ASN A 679 5.06 -21.08 26.57
N GLY A 680 5.85 -22.07 26.90
CA GLY A 680 5.35 -23.38 27.35
C GLY A 680 4.54 -24.15 26.30
N GLY A 681 4.86 -24.00 25.03
CA GLY A 681 4.23 -24.67 23.88
C GLY A 681 3.19 -23.86 23.13
N VAL A 682 2.96 -22.61 23.54
CA VAL A 682 1.96 -21.71 22.94
C VAL A 682 2.62 -20.79 21.90
N VAL A 683 2.04 -20.71 20.72
CA VAL A 683 2.40 -19.76 19.66
C VAL A 683 1.37 -18.63 19.65
N TYR A 684 1.82 -17.43 19.95
CA TYR A 684 0.99 -16.23 19.74
C TYR A 684 0.97 -15.85 18.27
N GLN A 685 -0.16 -15.26 17.84
CA GLN A 685 -0.27 -14.70 16.50
C GLN A 685 0.72 -13.55 16.34
N PRO A 686 1.63 -13.61 15.35
CA PRO A 686 2.49 -12.46 15.06
C PRO A 686 1.67 -11.31 14.50
N TYR A 687 2.07 -10.07 14.81
CA TYR A 687 1.40 -8.86 14.36
C TYR A 687 2.35 -7.67 14.28
N VAL A 688 1.96 -6.67 13.50
CA VAL A 688 2.65 -5.38 13.40
C VAL A 688 1.74 -4.18 13.67
N ILE A 689 0.42 -4.33 13.55
CA ILE A 689 -0.52 -3.24 13.90
C ILE A 689 -0.81 -3.31 15.40
N GLN A 690 -0.32 -2.30 16.14
CA GLN A 690 -0.61 -2.17 17.56
C GLN A 690 -1.98 -1.57 17.79
N SER A 691 -2.31 -0.49 17.08
CA SER A 691 -3.58 0.21 17.20
C SER A 691 -3.88 1.04 15.96
N ILE A 692 -5.15 1.40 15.79
CA ILE A 692 -5.65 2.28 14.73
C ILE A 692 -6.33 3.46 15.39
N TRP A 693 -6.02 4.67 14.93
CA TRP A 693 -6.50 5.93 15.49
C TRP A 693 -7.18 6.80 14.45
N GLN A 694 -8.06 7.67 14.88
CA GLN A 694 -8.77 8.61 14.00
C GLN A 694 -9.02 9.94 14.67
N GLU A 695 -8.86 11.04 13.92
CA GLU A 695 -9.33 12.34 14.33
C GLU A 695 -10.85 12.42 14.26
N GLN A 696 -11.49 12.85 15.35
CA GLN A 696 -12.94 13.08 15.45
C GLN A 696 -13.19 14.47 16.00
N GLY A 697 -13.20 15.45 15.10
CA GLY A 697 -13.29 16.89 15.45
C GLY A 697 -11.98 17.39 16.08
N THR A 698 -11.95 17.59 17.39
CA THR A 698 -10.75 17.99 18.14
C THR A 698 -10.10 16.83 18.90
N ASP A 699 -10.70 15.68 18.89
CA ASP A 699 -10.27 14.51 19.67
C ASP A 699 -9.58 13.50 18.75
N TYR A 700 -8.48 12.94 19.23
CA TYR A 700 -7.77 11.85 18.59
C TYR A 700 -8.10 10.56 19.33
N VAL A 701 -8.83 9.65 18.68
CA VAL A 701 -9.49 8.51 19.32
C VAL A 701 -8.93 7.19 18.80
N GLU A 702 -8.62 6.29 19.71
CA GLU A 702 -8.25 4.92 19.37
C GLU A 702 -9.52 4.16 18.91
N VAL A 703 -9.49 3.69 17.65
CA VAL A 703 -10.60 2.97 17.02
C VAL A 703 -10.46 1.47 17.20
N SER A 704 -9.24 0.97 17.22
CA SER A 704 -8.92 -0.45 17.38
C SER A 704 -7.59 -0.63 18.09
N HIS A 705 -7.50 -1.65 18.93
CA HIS A 705 -6.27 -2.08 19.62
C HIS A 705 -6.06 -3.57 19.41
N HIS A 706 -4.80 -3.98 19.24
CA HIS A 706 -4.44 -5.39 19.12
C HIS A 706 -4.54 -6.07 20.49
N GLU A 707 -5.19 -7.24 20.52
CA GLU A 707 -5.25 -8.11 21.69
C GLU A 707 -4.38 -9.36 21.43
N ASP A 708 -3.45 -9.66 22.33
CA ASP A 708 -2.57 -10.82 22.19
C ASP A 708 -3.40 -12.10 22.02
N THR A 709 -3.31 -12.71 20.86
CA THR A 709 -4.12 -13.85 20.46
C THR A 709 -3.27 -15.10 20.28
N VAL A 710 -3.70 -16.21 20.88
CA VAL A 710 -3.07 -17.50 20.66
C VAL A 710 -3.43 -18.04 19.27
N TRP A 711 -2.41 -18.29 18.46
CA TRP A 711 -2.62 -18.95 17.16
C TRP A 711 -2.71 -20.46 17.32
N LYS A 712 -1.72 -21.10 17.99
CA LYS A 712 -1.63 -22.55 18.15
C LYS A 712 -1.03 -22.93 19.50
N GLU A 713 -1.50 -24.04 20.05
CA GLU A 713 -0.75 -24.80 21.06
C GLU A 713 -0.08 -25.98 20.36
N ILE A 714 1.26 -25.97 20.28
CA ILE A 714 2.00 -26.95 19.48
C ILE A 714 2.49 -28.16 20.28
N CYS A 715 2.58 -28.03 21.59
CA CYS A 715 2.93 -29.14 22.51
C CYS A 715 2.55 -28.82 23.95
N SER A 716 2.60 -29.83 24.79
CA SER A 716 2.45 -29.67 26.23
C SER A 716 3.57 -28.83 26.85
N LYS A 717 3.26 -28.14 27.96
CA LYS A 717 4.22 -27.34 28.71
C LYS A 717 5.47 -28.15 29.13
N ASN A 718 5.29 -29.43 29.45
CA ASN A 718 6.42 -30.33 29.81
C ASN A 718 7.33 -30.54 28.58
N THR A 719 6.77 -30.89 27.44
CA THR A 719 7.53 -31.07 26.19
C THR A 719 8.25 -29.78 25.78
N ALA A 720 7.57 -28.63 25.91
CA ALA A 720 8.19 -27.34 25.63
C ALA A 720 9.40 -27.07 26.53
N SER A 721 9.30 -27.36 27.83
CA SER A 721 10.42 -27.22 28.80
C SER A 721 11.61 -28.11 28.45
N GLU A 722 11.36 -29.34 28.08
CA GLU A 722 12.41 -30.27 27.67
C GLU A 722 13.14 -29.83 26.40
N ILE A 723 12.36 -29.30 25.43
CA ILE A 723 12.95 -28.77 24.20
C ILE A 723 13.71 -27.48 24.48
N LEU A 724 13.20 -26.60 25.35
CA LEU A 724 13.87 -25.38 25.76
C LEU A 724 15.27 -25.70 26.32
N ASP A 725 15.38 -26.68 27.23
CA ASP A 725 16.68 -27.14 27.78
C ASP A 725 17.63 -27.63 26.66
N MET A 726 17.10 -28.30 25.65
CA MET A 726 17.90 -28.72 24.49
C MET A 726 18.38 -27.52 23.66
N LEU A 727 17.50 -26.52 23.42
CA LEU A 727 17.81 -25.31 22.65
C LEU A 727 18.80 -24.41 23.38
N GLU A 728 18.73 -24.32 24.72
CA GLU A 728 19.74 -23.67 25.54
C GLU A 728 21.10 -24.38 25.39
N GLY A 729 21.09 -25.71 25.38
CA GLY A 729 22.31 -26.52 25.14
C GLY A 729 22.92 -26.33 23.74
N VAL A 730 22.13 -25.92 22.73
CA VAL A 730 22.66 -25.57 21.40
C VAL A 730 23.54 -24.33 21.48
N VAL A 731 23.17 -23.35 22.30
CA VAL A 731 23.88 -22.09 22.49
C VAL A 731 24.95 -22.21 23.57
N GLU A 732 24.59 -22.75 24.73
CA GLU A 732 25.44 -22.91 25.89
C GLU A 732 25.49 -24.39 26.31
N PRO A 733 26.27 -25.23 25.62
CA PRO A 733 26.30 -26.63 25.94
C PRO A 733 26.90 -26.90 27.33
N PRO A 734 26.50 -27.98 27.99
CA PRO A 734 26.97 -28.34 29.31
C PRO A 734 28.50 -28.31 29.43
N SER A 735 29.00 -27.91 30.58
CA SER A 735 30.44 -27.81 30.87
C SER A 735 31.22 -29.12 30.62
N THR A 736 30.52 -30.26 30.66
CA THR A 736 31.06 -31.60 30.36
C THR A 736 31.48 -31.82 28.90
N MET A 737 30.98 -30.97 27.98
CA MET A 737 31.28 -31.08 26.56
C MET A 737 32.59 -30.38 26.12
N GLY A 738 33.25 -29.64 27.00
CA GLY A 738 34.58 -29.05 26.79
C GLY A 738 34.58 -27.81 25.88
N LYS A 739 35.68 -27.07 25.95
CA LYS A 739 35.87 -25.81 25.20
C LYS A 739 36.82 -26.00 24.04
N GLN A 740 36.46 -25.55 22.83
CA GLN A 740 37.36 -25.50 21.67
C GLN A 740 37.81 -24.07 21.36
N PRO A 741 39.08 -23.83 21.06
CA PRO A 741 39.56 -22.54 20.62
C PRO A 741 39.17 -22.28 19.17
N TRP A 742 38.78 -21.03 18.87
CA TRP A 742 38.50 -20.54 17.55
C TRP A 742 39.34 -19.29 17.26
N THR A 743 39.68 -19.06 16.01
CA THR A 743 40.34 -17.83 15.58
C THR A 743 39.33 -16.90 14.98
N ASN A 744 39.14 -15.73 15.59
CA ASN A 744 38.28 -14.70 15.10
C ASN A 744 38.87 -14.12 13.79
N ALA A 745 38.16 -14.26 12.69
CA ALA A 745 38.63 -13.86 11.37
C ALA A 745 38.87 -12.35 11.26
N GLN A 746 38.11 -11.54 12.02
CA GLN A 746 38.24 -10.08 12.00
C GLN A 746 39.40 -9.58 12.86
N THR A 747 39.69 -10.24 13.97
CA THR A 747 40.69 -9.79 14.93
C THR A 747 41.99 -10.60 14.88
N GLY A 748 41.99 -11.74 14.19
CA GLY A 748 43.12 -12.68 14.17
C GLY A 748 43.42 -13.33 15.52
N LYS A 749 42.61 -13.09 16.55
CA LYS A 749 42.85 -13.60 17.93
C LYS A 749 42.18 -14.94 18.12
N ARG A 750 42.88 -15.81 18.84
CA ARG A 750 42.30 -17.09 19.30
C ARG A 750 41.37 -16.83 20.47
N GLU A 751 40.10 -17.13 20.27
CA GLU A 751 39.05 -17.01 21.27
C GLU A 751 38.57 -18.40 21.69
N HIS A 752 38.12 -18.54 22.95
CA HIS A 752 37.56 -19.79 23.45
C HIS A 752 36.03 -19.71 23.43
N TRP A 753 35.42 -20.60 22.67
CA TRP A 753 33.97 -20.73 22.66
C TRP A 753 33.53 -21.69 23.78
N GLY A 754 32.43 -21.36 24.44
CA GLY A 754 31.94 -22.06 25.59
C GLY A 754 31.33 -23.44 25.35
N GLY A 755 31.74 -24.22 24.33
CA GLY A 755 31.22 -25.55 24.17
C GLY A 755 31.07 -26.08 22.75
N TYR A 756 30.36 -27.23 22.58
CA TYR A 756 30.20 -27.95 21.31
C TYR A 756 28.84 -27.78 20.67
N GLY A 757 27.92 -27.00 21.23
CA GLY A 757 26.66 -26.66 20.57
C GLY A 757 26.88 -25.93 19.25
N THR A 758 26.02 -26.18 18.26
CA THR A 758 26.16 -25.58 16.94
C THR A 758 25.91 -24.07 16.94
N GLY A 759 25.21 -23.55 17.97
CA GLY A 759 24.97 -22.13 18.20
C GLY A 759 25.88 -21.46 19.24
N ARG A 760 26.98 -22.15 19.66
CA ARG A 760 27.91 -21.71 20.70
C ARG A 760 28.46 -20.27 20.56
N PHE A 761 28.28 -19.67 19.41
CA PHE A 761 28.68 -18.27 19.14
C PHE A 761 27.94 -17.25 19.99
N LEU A 762 26.75 -17.60 20.50
CA LEU A 762 26.00 -16.73 21.42
C LEU A 762 26.45 -16.84 22.88
N SER A 763 27.30 -17.82 23.22
CA SER A 763 27.78 -18.01 24.58
C SER A 763 28.61 -16.83 25.14
N VAL A 764 28.95 -15.86 24.32
CA VAL A 764 29.60 -14.61 24.75
C VAL A 764 28.60 -13.58 25.33
N LEU A 765 27.28 -13.82 25.24
CA LEU A 765 26.31 -13.01 25.94
C LEU A 765 26.36 -13.28 27.43
N ARG A 766 26.77 -12.27 28.21
CA ARG A 766 26.95 -12.41 29.66
C ARG A 766 25.74 -11.93 30.46
N THR A 767 24.87 -11.21 29.84
CA THR A 767 23.65 -10.63 30.46
C THR A 767 22.49 -11.62 30.36
N TYR A 768 22.33 -12.28 29.21
CA TYR A 768 21.20 -13.15 28.94
C TYR A 768 21.64 -14.57 28.65
N LYS A 769 20.94 -15.56 29.24
CA LYS A 769 20.93 -16.93 28.79
C LYS A 769 20.02 -17.01 27.55
N CYS A 770 20.50 -17.66 26.50
CA CYS A 770 19.77 -17.76 25.25
C CYS A 770 19.48 -19.20 24.88
N ALA A 771 18.37 -19.43 24.23
CA ALA A 771 18.00 -20.66 23.57
C ALA A 771 17.92 -20.42 22.05
N GLY A 772 18.27 -21.42 21.24
CA GLY A 772 18.23 -21.24 19.81
C GLY A 772 18.55 -22.48 19.00
N LYS A 773 18.39 -22.39 17.69
CA LYS A 773 18.67 -23.48 16.75
C LYS A 773 19.33 -22.96 15.48
N THR A 774 20.37 -23.66 15.07
CA THR A 774 21.03 -23.45 13.78
C THR A 774 20.40 -24.30 12.70
N GLY A 775 20.43 -23.82 11.49
CA GLY A 775 20.04 -24.54 10.28
C GLY A 775 20.97 -24.24 9.12
N THR A 776 21.10 -25.22 8.27
CA THR A 776 21.65 -25.10 6.92
C THR A 776 20.76 -25.97 6.04
N ALA A 777 20.30 -25.40 4.93
CA ALA A 777 19.46 -26.09 3.99
C ALA A 777 19.99 -25.90 2.57
N GLU A 778 20.09 -26.99 1.81
CA GLU A 778 20.41 -26.93 0.39
C GLU A 778 19.16 -26.58 -0.41
N LEU A 779 19.24 -25.60 -1.30
CA LEU A 779 18.21 -25.36 -2.28
C LEU A 779 18.32 -26.44 -3.36
N ALA A 780 17.37 -27.37 -3.38
CA ALA A 780 17.44 -28.50 -4.29
C ALA A 780 17.39 -28.06 -5.75
N LYS A 781 18.25 -28.69 -6.59
CA LYS A 781 18.36 -28.51 -8.06
C LYS A 781 17.03 -28.59 -8.83
N LYS A 782 15.94 -29.07 -8.20
CA LYS A 782 14.61 -29.22 -8.80
C LYS A 782 13.79 -27.93 -8.83
N PHE A 783 14.10 -26.92 -7.99
CA PHE A 783 13.28 -25.71 -7.93
C PHE A 783 13.70 -24.67 -8.97
N ASN A 784 14.99 -24.56 -9.28
CA ASN A 784 15.47 -23.71 -10.37
C ASN A 784 16.90 -24.14 -10.75
N ALA A 785 17.19 -24.30 -12.03
CA ALA A 785 18.55 -24.62 -12.49
C ALA A 785 19.59 -23.54 -12.11
N LYS A 786 19.13 -22.32 -11.81
CA LYS A 786 19.93 -21.19 -11.34
C LYS A 786 20.32 -21.27 -9.85
N ASP A 787 19.56 -22.03 -9.02
CA ASP A 787 19.72 -22.10 -7.57
C ASP A 787 20.51 -23.33 -7.11
N ALA A 788 21.06 -24.10 -8.03
CA ALA A 788 21.72 -25.37 -7.77
C ALA A 788 22.92 -25.30 -6.83
N ASP A 789 23.47 -24.11 -6.64
CA ASP A 789 24.68 -23.85 -5.86
C ASP A 789 24.43 -22.89 -4.69
N LYS A 790 23.15 -22.69 -4.28
CA LYS A 790 22.79 -21.85 -3.12
C LYS A 790 22.46 -22.67 -1.89
N GLU A 791 22.93 -22.23 -0.75
CA GLU A 791 22.54 -22.71 0.58
C GLU A 791 21.81 -21.62 1.36
N LEU A 792 20.94 -22.07 2.26
CA LEU A 792 20.28 -21.22 3.23
C LEU A 792 20.95 -21.35 4.59
N ALA A 793 21.50 -20.27 5.09
CA ALA A 793 22.10 -20.21 6.41
C ALA A 793 21.07 -19.68 7.42
N TRP A 794 20.49 -20.55 8.22
CA TRP A 794 19.52 -20.22 9.24
C TRP A 794 20.11 -20.12 10.63
N PHE A 795 19.64 -19.14 11.39
CA PHE A 795 19.79 -19.12 12.83
C PHE A 795 18.60 -18.43 13.47
N VAL A 796 18.00 -19.06 14.46
CA VAL A 796 16.96 -18.45 15.28
C VAL A 796 17.31 -18.67 16.74
N ALA A 797 17.24 -17.59 17.52
CA ALA A 797 17.54 -17.63 18.95
C ALA A 797 16.73 -16.56 19.71
N PHE A 798 16.48 -16.83 20.98
CA PHE A 798 15.79 -15.91 21.87
C PHE A 798 16.44 -15.87 23.24
N ARG A 799 16.21 -14.82 24.00
CA ARG A 799 16.58 -14.70 25.42
C ARG A 799 15.66 -15.60 26.22
N SER A 800 16.21 -16.56 26.97
CA SER A 800 15.40 -17.47 27.79
C SER A 800 15.30 -17.03 29.26
N SER A 801 16.36 -16.41 29.77
CA SER A 801 16.45 -15.85 31.12
C SER A 801 17.56 -14.81 31.19
N LYS A 802 17.64 -14.08 32.31
CA LYS A 802 18.69 -13.11 32.61
C LYS A 802 19.61 -13.63 33.69
N TYR A 803 20.91 -13.42 33.54
CA TYR A 803 21.85 -13.76 34.59
C TYR A 803 21.79 -12.76 35.74
N VAL A 804 21.80 -13.22 36.99
CA VAL A 804 21.77 -12.35 38.18
C VAL A 804 23.08 -11.56 38.32
N GLU A 805 24.21 -12.18 37.94
CA GLU A 805 25.54 -11.57 37.90
C GLU A 805 26.14 -11.68 36.50
N ASP A 806 27.03 -10.75 36.14
CA ASP A 806 27.76 -10.79 34.87
C ASP A 806 28.55 -12.08 34.73
N GLY A 807 28.02 -13.04 33.98
CA GLY A 807 28.65 -14.33 33.76
C GLY A 807 27.66 -15.47 33.93
N HIS A 808 28.14 -16.68 33.86
CA HIS A 808 27.34 -17.89 33.99
C HIS A 808 27.06 -18.20 35.47
N GLY A 809 25.83 -18.28 35.88
CA GLY A 809 25.39 -18.53 37.24
C GLY A 809 23.89 -18.69 37.37
N GLU A 810 23.35 -18.25 38.50
CA GLU A 810 21.90 -18.18 38.71
C GLU A 810 21.24 -17.23 37.72
N THR A 811 20.03 -17.59 37.29
CA THR A 811 19.22 -16.81 36.35
C THR A 811 17.89 -16.42 36.98
N GLU A 812 17.37 -15.30 36.56
CA GLU A 812 16.03 -14.83 36.89
C GLU A 812 15.14 -14.75 35.65
N GLN A 813 13.83 -14.65 35.83
CA GLN A 813 12.88 -14.47 34.74
C GLN A 813 13.09 -13.09 34.10
N LEU A 814 12.99 -13.03 32.78
CA LEU A 814 13.04 -11.77 32.04
C LEU A 814 11.82 -10.90 32.34
N ASP A 815 12.03 -9.59 32.35
CA ASP A 815 10.93 -8.63 32.12
C ASP A 815 10.36 -8.88 30.71
N PRO A 816 9.03 -8.94 30.53
CA PRO A 816 8.42 -9.07 29.21
C PRO A 816 8.93 -8.06 28.17
N LYS A 817 9.38 -6.89 28.59
CA LYS A 817 9.99 -5.87 27.71
C LYS A 817 11.41 -6.22 27.25
N GLU A 818 12.09 -7.11 27.96
CA GLU A 818 13.42 -7.61 27.60
C GLU A 818 13.34 -8.89 26.74
N ASP A 819 12.16 -9.48 26.60
CA ASP A 819 11.96 -10.65 25.75
C ASP A 819 12.25 -10.30 24.28
N ARG A 820 13.11 -11.08 23.65
CA ARG A 820 13.49 -10.86 22.25
C ARG A 820 13.88 -12.17 21.58
N LEU A 821 13.29 -12.38 20.41
CA LEU A 821 13.68 -13.43 19.47
C LEU A 821 14.27 -12.76 18.22
N VAL A 822 15.34 -13.33 17.71
CA VAL A 822 15.98 -12.94 16.45
C VAL A 822 16.06 -14.15 15.54
N LEU A 823 15.48 -14.04 14.34
CA LEU A 823 15.67 -15.00 13.26
C LEU A 823 16.52 -14.36 12.17
N VAL A 824 17.52 -15.06 11.70
CA VAL A 824 18.37 -14.69 10.55
C VAL A 824 18.30 -15.82 9.52
N MET A 825 17.99 -15.47 8.28
CA MET A 825 18.07 -16.33 7.11
C MET A 825 18.87 -15.63 6.02
N LEU A 826 19.93 -16.26 5.54
CA LEU A 826 20.77 -15.75 4.46
C LEU A 826 20.78 -16.76 3.29
N GLU A 827 20.58 -16.28 2.10
CA GLU A 827 20.75 -17.01 0.84
C GLU A 827 22.21 -16.85 0.38
N ILE A 828 22.98 -17.95 0.37
CA ILE A 828 24.42 -17.92 0.16
C ILE A 828 24.79 -18.73 -1.09
N ASP A 829 25.66 -18.19 -1.92
CA ASP A 829 26.25 -18.89 -3.07
C ASP A 829 27.41 -19.78 -2.62
N MET A 830 27.30 -21.10 -2.86
CA MET A 830 28.26 -22.12 -2.46
C MET A 830 29.56 -22.17 -3.28
N THR A 831 29.65 -21.39 -4.37
CA THR A 831 30.87 -21.32 -5.17
C THR A 831 32.01 -20.60 -4.44
N ARG A 832 31.71 -19.98 -3.28
CA ARG A 832 32.65 -19.23 -2.45
C ARG A 832 32.97 -19.96 -1.15
N GLN A 833 34.10 -19.67 -0.50
CA GLN A 833 34.63 -20.42 0.68
C GLN A 833 33.67 -20.39 1.89
N VAL A 834 33.24 -21.54 2.33
CA VAL A 834 32.13 -21.84 3.26
C VAL A 834 32.32 -21.35 4.71
N ASP A 835 33.55 -21.21 5.21
CA ASP A 835 33.79 -21.02 6.63
C ASP A 835 33.44 -19.63 7.19
N GLU A 836 33.46 -18.57 6.38
CA GLU A 836 33.15 -17.22 6.83
C GLU A 836 31.62 -16.95 6.87
N TRP A 837 30.87 -17.58 6.00
CA TRP A 837 29.44 -17.34 5.82
C TRP A 837 28.58 -17.91 6.96
N THR A 838 28.98 -19.06 7.50
CA THR A 838 28.24 -19.64 8.61
C THR A 838 28.32 -18.80 9.88
N GLN A 839 29.28 -17.86 9.96
CA GLN A 839 29.47 -17.00 11.12
C GLN A 839 28.60 -15.75 11.07
N MET A 840 28.28 -15.23 9.89
CA MET A 840 27.50 -13.98 9.72
C MET A 840 26.16 -14.04 10.44
N LYS A 841 25.40 -15.12 10.26
CA LYS A 841 24.11 -15.31 10.94
C LYS A 841 24.21 -15.25 12.46
N PHE A 842 25.30 -15.74 13.05
CA PHE A 842 25.52 -15.67 14.50
C PHE A 842 25.89 -14.27 14.95
N LEU A 843 26.75 -13.58 14.20
CA LEU A 843 27.17 -12.23 14.53
C LEU A 843 25.99 -11.24 14.47
N ILE A 844 25.11 -11.39 13.45
CA ILE A 844 23.87 -10.61 13.34
C ILE A 844 22.98 -10.87 14.57
N ALA A 845 22.66 -12.12 14.84
CA ALA A 845 21.79 -12.47 15.96
C ALA A 845 22.38 -12.03 17.31
N GLN A 846 23.70 -12.22 17.51
CA GLN A 846 24.38 -11.79 18.72
C GLN A 846 24.31 -10.27 18.92
N ALA A 847 24.56 -9.49 17.87
CA ALA A 847 24.50 -8.03 17.96
C ALA A 847 23.10 -7.57 18.40
N LEU A 848 22.05 -8.14 17.80
CA LEU A 848 20.67 -7.77 18.08
C LEU A 848 20.15 -8.29 19.41
N LEU A 849 20.58 -9.50 19.84
CA LEU A 849 20.21 -10.04 21.16
C LEU A 849 20.94 -9.34 22.32
N LYS A 850 22.11 -8.75 22.06
CA LYS A 850 22.91 -8.07 23.08
C LYS A 850 22.52 -6.62 23.30
N ASP A 851 21.96 -5.98 22.27
CA ASP A 851 21.73 -4.54 22.27
C ASP A 851 20.56 -4.16 23.18
N ASP A 852 20.87 -3.58 24.34
CA ASP A 852 19.90 -3.07 25.31
C ASP A 852 19.69 -1.56 25.16
N SER A 853 20.47 -0.87 24.31
CA SER A 853 20.37 0.59 24.10
C SER A 853 19.06 0.99 23.43
N LEU A 854 18.38 0.03 22.79
CA LEU A 854 17.12 0.23 22.05
C LEU A 854 15.88 0.20 22.97
N THR A 855 16.04 -0.08 24.26
CA THR A 855 14.97 0.02 25.26
C THR A 855 14.88 1.41 25.91
N LYS A 856 15.80 2.34 25.58
CA LYS A 856 15.80 3.71 26.12
C LYS A 856 15.32 4.66 25.03
N SER A 857 14.22 5.37 25.30
CA SER A 857 13.72 6.45 24.44
C SER A 857 14.87 7.39 24.05
N PRO A 858 15.03 7.73 22.78
CA PRO A 858 16.00 8.73 22.37
C PRO A 858 15.56 10.08 22.95
N THR A 859 16.42 10.68 23.75
CA THR A 859 16.28 12.12 24.05
C THR A 859 16.39 12.87 22.72
N THR A 860 15.40 13.68 22.40
CA THR A 860 15.18 14.49 21.18
C THR A 860 16.32 15.47 20.84
N LYS A 861 17.55 14.99 20.79
CA LYS A 861 18.71 15.77 20.35
C LYS A 861 19.69 14.85 19.65
N ASN A 862 19.51 14.62 18.38
CA ASN A 862 20.51 14.26 17.35
C ASN A 862 19.84 13.48 16.20
N CYS A 863 18.92 14.13 15.50
CA CYS A 863 18.51 13.74 14.16
C CYS A 863 18.97 14.83 13.18
N ILE A 864 20.27 14.96 13.01
CA ILE A 864 20.85 15.59 11.82
C ILE A 864 21.88 14.58 11.33
N VAL A 865 21.58 13.96 10.20
CA VAL A 865 22.50 13.08 9.48
C VAL A 865 23.55 14.00 8.86
N GLU A 866 24.78 13.99 9.38
CA GLU A 866 25.93 14.50 8.65
C GLU A 866 26.24 13.48 7.53
N GLU A 867 25.88 13.84 6.30
CA GLU A 867 26.43 13.22 5.10
C GLU A 867 27.94 13.41 5.10
N THR A 868 28.67 12.36 5.37
CA THR A 868 30.12 12.32 5.04
C THR A 868 30.26 12.09 3.55
N THR A 869 30.37 13.18 2.81
CA THR A 869 30.89 13.16 1.45
C THR A 869 32.28 12.53 1.46
N ALA A 870 32.38 11.34 0.90
CA ALA A 870 33.67 10.74 0.60
C ALA A 870 34.31 11.49 -0.55
N THR A 871 35.08 12.54 -0.27
CA THR A 871 36.02 13.11 -1.21
C THR A 871 37.23 12.19 -1.31
N GLY A 872 37.27 11.41 -2.37
CA GLY A 872 38.51 10.78 -2.79
C GLY A 872 39.56 11.81 -3.14
N THR A 873 40.72 11.71 -2.50
CA THR A 873 41.96 12.28 -3.06
C THR A 873 43.04 11.23 -3.00
N ASP A 874 43.58 10.98 -4.18
CA ASP A 874 44.78 10.17 -4.45
C ASP A 874 45.96 10.51 -3.58
N ALA A 875 46.70 9.49 -3.13
CA ALA A 875 48.14 9.36 -3.14
C ALA A 875 48.53 7.91 -2.80
#